data_f01a009858cec0669b4d7c63d496fb68
#
_entry.id   f01a009858cec0669b4d7c63d496fb68
#
_cell.length_a   1.000
_cell.length_b   1.000
_cell.length_c   1.000
_cell.angle_alpha   90.00
_cell.angle_beta   90.00
_cell.angle_gamma   90.00
#
_symmetry.space_group_name_H-M   'P 1'
#
loop_
_entity.id
_entity.type
_entity.pdbx_description
1 polymer ?
#
loop_
_entity_poly.entity_id
_entity_poly.type
_entity_poly.pdbx_seq_one_letter_code
_entity_poly.pdbx_strand_id
1 'polypeptide(L)'
;MDKTATASPNAPKTLIGQRVKKPDAPDKAAGKTRYINDMVLPQMLTAKVLFARRPHARIVRIDTTAAAKLPGVHAVLTGADAAGLHFGFVRDNVPLKDKVRCEHDAIAAVAAETEEIAQQALALIEVEYEDLPGVFTPEDGAREDAPQIHDNFPGNRSLHFAFKHGDLAAAEAASDVIVDNVFRPHYVTHCCMGTSCAIADFDHKGKLTIWTQTQYPYNYKMDLAPALGMHPGDIRVIQPPVGGAFGSKLDVYPYEPIAALLAKKTGRPVKLTYTREEEFRASPTRQSAIIHMRTGCTRDGTLTFRSADVLLDNGAYTSWGPTIPVIMMRTTSGHYRVPVVDFKAQAIYTNNPYAGSFRGYGNVQTTWATAQQMDMLADQVDIEPLAFHLKNAQLSGETTPQKSFLRECALVECLQTAAAASDYSRKRKEYAALRDAPGRYKKGIGLASSIHNAGGAKIHKSDGIGTILKVDDYARVTVISGASEIGQGIDAVITLITAEELGVPLEHITLVNNDSDIAPWDVGVHASRTTFIAGNGTRRAARKAKAQILAGAEKLLGEPAADLTLREGAVVRVQDGKEIIKLERLLRQMHFQAEPELVMVTDYYEPKSEPEGAAHSSDHSAAYAHAVHIAEITVDTLTGEIKVDKVTVAQDVGRVINRMGLEGQIEGGLAIGLGYALSEDMRIEQGHLRNACFRDYKLITAPEMPPVEMHLIESDCAEGPYGAKGISELPTIVIAPAIANALTNATGVRIFTPPMTPEKVARAIVEQRRQASAPQAAAQLEGATA
;
A
#
# COMPACT_ATOMS: atom_id res chain seq x y z
N MET A 1 -8.12 27.96 -17.11
CA MET A 1 -9.05 29.00 -16.66
C MET A 1 -9.28 28.77 -15.17
N ASP A 2 -8.73 29.66 -14.39
CA ASP A 2 -8.77 29.60 -12.92
C ASP A 2 -10.22 29.80 -12.45
N LYS A 3 -10.89 28.73 -12.04
CA LYS A 3 -12.17 28.82 -11.35
C LYS A 3 -11.92 29.14 -9.86
N THR A 4 -11.30 30.27 -9.58
CA THR A 4 -11.44 30.93 -8.29
C THR A 4 -12.84 31.54 -8.26
N ALA A 5 -13.82 30.70 -7.85
CA ALA A 5 -15.10 31.25 -7.40
C ALA A 5 -14.76 32.22 -6.26
N THR A 6 -14.96 33.49 -6.49
CA THR A 6 -14.88 34.53 -5.45
C THR A 6 -15.92 34.22 -4.39
N ALA A 7 -15.48 33.50 -3.35
CA ALA A 7 -16.29 33.29 -2.16
C ALA A 7 -16.71 34.67 -1.62
N SER A 8 -17.98 34.84 -1.28
CA SER A 8 -18.47 36.00 -0.59
C SER A 8 -17.58 36.34 0.60
N PRO A 9 -17.17 37.60 0.83
CA PRO A 9 -16.30 37.96 1.96
C PRO A 9 -16.85 37.52 3.32
N ASN A 10 -18.12 37.19 3.42
CA ASN A 10 -18.83 36.71 4.61
C ASN A 10 -19.10 35.20 4.64
N ALA A 11 -18.62 34.44 3.68
CA ALA A 11 -18.75 32.97 3.75
C ALA A 11 -17.85 32.46 4.89
N PRO A 12 -18.35 31.53 5.74
CA PRO A 12 -17.53 30.94 6.80
C PRO A 12 -16.31 30.24 6.18
N LYS A 13 -15.12 30.53 6.72
CA LYS A 13 -13.89 29.86 6.29
C LYS A 13 -13.98 28.40 6.66
N THR A 14 -14.16 27.51 5.68
CA THR A 14 -14.07 26.07 5.90
C THR A 14 -12.62 25.65 6.16
N LEU A 15 -12.41 24.72 7.09
CA LEU A 15 -11.12 24.08 7.34
C LEU A 15 -10.80 23.01 6.27
N ILE A 16 -11.84 22.45 5.65
CA ILE A 16 -11.70 21.44 4.61
C ILE A 16 -11.06 22.05 3.36
N GLY A 17 -10.04 21.39 2.83
CA GLY A 17 -9.26 21.83 1.67
C GLY A 17 -8.05 22.71 2.03
N GLN A 18 -7.91 23.13 3.27
CA GLN A 18 -6.78 23.94 3.70
C GLN A 18 -5.51 23.11 3.91
N ARG A 19 -4.36 23.80 3.99
CA ARG A 19 -3.05 23.22 4.33
C ARG A 19 -2.89 23.21 5.85
N VAL A 20 -3.19 22.08 6.48
CA VAL A 20 -3.07 21.95 7.95
C VAL A 20 -1.94 20.98 8.27
N LYS A 21 -1.08 21.40 9.21
CA LYS A 21 0.04 20.55 9.69
C LYS A 21 -0.50 19.34 10.44
N LYS A 22 0.21 18.21 10.33
CA LYS A 22 -0.10 17.01 11.13
C LYS A 22 0.06 17.34 12.62
N PRO A 23 -0.87 16.87 13.49
CA PRO A 23 -0.81 17.14 14.93
C PRO A 23 0.50 16.67 15.59
N ASP A 24 1.06 15.55 15.12
CA ASP A 24 2.27 14.91 15.62
C ASP A 24 3.59 15.46 15.03
N ALA A 25 3.51 16.33 14.00
CA ALA A 25 4.70 16.81 13.30
C ALA A 25 5.66 17.64 14.19
N PRO A 26 5.22 18.51 15.11
CA PRO A 26 6.13 19.23 16.00
C PRO A 26 6.95 18.31 16.90
N ASP A 27 6.34 17.27 17.47
CA ASP A 27 7.02 16.33 18.36
C ASP A 27 7.98 15.42 17.60
N LYS A 28 7.62 14.99 16.38
CA LYS A 28 8.52 14.26 15.48
C LYS A 28 9.73 15.10 15.09
N ALA A 29 9.53 16.34 14.68
CA ALA A 29 10.61 17.25 14.31
C ALA A 29 11.54 17.61 15.48
N ALA A 30 11.00 17.66 16.70
CA ALA A 30 11.74 17.96 17.92
C ALA A 30 12.39 16.71 18.56
N GLY A 31 12.21 15.50 17.98
CA GLY A 31 12.71 14.25 18.56
C GLY A 31 12.03 13.84 19.86
N LYS A 32 10.81 14.31 20.12
CA LYS A 32 10.03 14.02 21.34
C LYS A 32 9.14 12.79 21.19
N THR A 33 8.81 12.41 19.95
CA THR A 33 8.00 11.23 19.68
C THR A 33 8.72 9.98 20.15
N ARG A 34 8.07 9.20 20.99
CA ARG A 34 8.60 7.91 21.48
C ARG A 34 8.09 6.79 20.57
N TYR A 35 9.02 6.15 19.87
CA TYR A 35 8.77 4.95 19.10
C TYR A 35 8.90 3.71 19.98
N ILE A 36 8.46 2.56 19.47
CA ILE A 36 8.52 1.31 20.24
C ILE A 36 9.94 0.95 20.69
N ASN A 37 10.96 1.28 19.88
CA ASN A 37 12.37 1.02 20.22
C ASN A 37 12.84 1.84 21.44
N ASP A 38 12.22 3.00 21.69
CA ASP A 38 12.54 3.88 22.82
C ASP A 38 11.82 3.45 24.13
N MET A 39 10.87 2.51 24.02
CA MET A 39 10.09 2.07 25.18
C MET A 39 10.89 1.09 26.04
N VAL A 40 10.84 1.28 27.35
CA VAL A 40 11.44 0.40 28.35
C VAL A 40 10.42 0.12 29.44
N LEU A 41 10.17 -1.15 29.73
CA LEU A 41 9.31 -1.59 30.82
C LEU A 41 10.17 -2.10 32.01
N PRO A 42 9.66 -2.05 33.25
CA PRO A 42 10.37 -2.61 34.39
C PRO A 42 10.72 -4.07 34.18
N GLN A 43 11.96 -4.46 34.48
CA GLN A 43 12.50 -5.83 34.37
C GLN A 43 12.43 -6.42 32.95
N MET A 44 12.28 -5.59 31.92
CA MET A 44 12.18 -6.04 30.53
C MET A 44 13.45 -6.76 30.07
N LEU A 45 13.26 -7.88 29.38
CA LEU A 45 14.31 -8.64 28.71
C LEU A 45 14.43 -8.24 27.26
N THR A 46 15.63 -8.40 26.71
CA THR A 46 15.89 -8.26 25.27
C THR A 46 15.92 -9.62 24.61
N ALA A 47 15.21 -9.76 23.50
CA ALA A 47 15.22 -10.99 22.73
C ALA A 47 15.92 -10.83 21.37
N LYS A 48 16.57 -11.91 20.93
CA LYS A 48 17.18 -12.06 19.62
C LYS A 48 16.79 -13.40 19.00
N VAL A 49 16.84 -13.47 17.67
CA VAL A 49 16.43 -14.63 16.88
C VAL A 49 17.62 -15.20 16.13
N LEU A 50 17.73 -16.53 16.14
CA LEU A 50 18.64 -17.28 15.28
C LEU A 50 17.92 -17.62 13.98
N PHE A 51 18.44 -17.10 12.86
CA PHE A 51 17.97 -17.43 11.52
C PHE A 51 18.76 -18.58 10.91
N ALA A 52 18.09 -19.41 10.10
CA ALA A 52 18.65 -20.64 9.55
C ALA A 52 19.84 -20.41 8.60
N ARG A 53 19.85 -19.30 7.85
CA ARG A 53 20.86 -18.98 6.83
C ARG A 53 20.99 -20.06 5.74
N ARG A 54 19.94 -20.86 5.54
CA ARG A 54 19.79 -21.90 4.52
C ARG A 54 18.52 -21.65 3.74
N PRO A 55 18.49 -21.76 2.41
CA PRO A 55 17.28 -21.55 1.64
C PRO A 55 16.25 -22.67 1.80
N HIS A 56 16.70 -23.94 1.91
CA HIS A 56 15.84 -25.09 2.16
C HIS A 56 16.60 -26.20 2.87
N ALA A 57 16.17 -26.57 4.07
CA ALA A 57 16.84 -27.61 4.86
C ALA A 57 15.91 -28.23 5.89
N ARG A 58 16.20 -29.46 6.29
CA ARG A 58 15.69 -30.08 7.51
C ARG A 58 16.63 -29.77 8.67
N ILE A 59 16.09 -29.43 9.82
CA ILE A 59 16.85 -29.33 11.06
C ILE A 59 16.95 -30.74 11.65
N VAL A 60 18.14 -31.33 11.61
CA VAL A 60 18.40 -32.68 12.15
C VAL A 60 18.52 -32.62 13.66
N ARG A 61 19.26 -31.62 14.17
CA ARG A 61 19.48 -31.44 15.60
C ARG A 61 19.67 -29.95 15.89
N ILE A 62 19.13 -29.49 17.00
CA ILE A 62 19.42 -28.18 17.58
C ILE A 62 19.77 -28.36 19.07
N ASP A 63 20.96 -27.89 19.48
CA ASP A 63 21.42 -27.96 20.83
C ASP A 63 21.54 -26.56 21.46
N THR A 64 20.70 -26.30 22.44
CA THR A 64 20.61 -25.00 23.13
C THR A 64 21.24 -25.06 24.53
N THR A 65 21.86 -26.20 24.92
CA THR A 65 22.31 -26.46 26.29
C THR A 65 23.32 -25.43 26.79
N ALA A 66 24.29 -25.05 25.96
CA ALA A 66 25.30 -24.04 26.30
C ALA A 66 24.68 -22.64 26.40
N ALA A 67 23.81 -22.28 25.45
CA ALA A 67 23.10 -21.00 25.45
C ALA A 67 22.22 -20.81 26.70
N ALA A 68 21.47 -21.84 27.08
CA ALA A 68 20.59 -21.80 28.25
C ALA A 68 21.33 -21.67 29.61
N LYS A 69 22.60 -22.05 29.66
CA LYS A 69 23.45 -21.95 30.87
C LYS A 69 24.22 -20.63 30.97
N LEU A 70 24.20 -19.80 29.93
CA LEU A 70 24.91 -18.53 29.94
C LEU A 70 24.29 -17.58 30.99
N PRO A 71 25.06 -17.03 31.95
CA PRO A 71 24.52 -16.09 32.91
C PRO A 71 23.81 -14.89 32.24
N GLY A 72 22.64 -14.55 32.77
CA GLY A 72 21.79 -13.48 32.19
C GLY A 72 20.85 -13.94 31.08
N VAL A 73 20.90 -15.20 30.67
CA VAL A 73 19.89 -15.81 29.81
C VAL A 73 18.72 -16.32 30.64
N HIS A 74 17.48 -15.95 30.29
CA HIS A 74 16.28 -16.35 31.04
C HIS A 74 15.41 -17.37 30.30
N ALA A 75 15.47 -17.38 28.97
CA ALA A 75 14.77 -18.39 28.16
C ALA A 75 15.44 -18.58 26.79
N VAL A 76 15.39 -19.83 26.33
CA VAL A 76 15.67 -20.19 24.92
C VAL A 76 14.47 -20.97 24.41
N LEU A 77 14.02 -20.63 23.19
CA LEU A 77 12.95 -21.32 22.46
C LEU A 77 13.48 -21.89 21.17
N THR A 78 12.87 -23.00 20.72
CA THR A 78 13.11 -23.66 19.44
C THR A 78 11.78 -24.02 18.78
N GLY A 79 11.77 -24.64 17.58
CA GLY A 79 10.57 -25.13 16.93
C GLY A 79 9.73 -26.06 17.80
N ALA A 80 10.35 -26.81 18.72
CA ALA A 80 9.62 -27.68 19.64
C ALA A 80 8.69 -26.92 20.59
N ASP A 81 9.09 -25.71 21.05
CA ASP A 81 8.27 -24.85 21.90
C ASP A 81 7.08 -24.21 21.15
N ALA A 82 7.13 -24.18 19.80
CA ALA A 82 6.11 -23.60 18.93
C ALA A 82 5.31 -24.67 18.16
N ALA A 83 5.44 -25.94 18.51
CA ALA A 83 4.78 -27.05 17.83
C ALA A 83 3.25 -26.89 17.84
N GLY A 84 2.62 -27.01 16.66
CA GLY A 84 1.16 -26.86 16.49
C GLY A 84 0.63 -25.41 16.48
N LEU A 85 1.49 -24.41 16.64
CA LEU A 85 1.12 -22.99 16.59
C LEU A 85 1.26 -22.50 15.14
N HIS A 86 0.15 -22.29 14.46
CA HIS A 86 0.11 -21.84 13.07
C HIS A 86 -0.55 -20.48 12.94
N PHE A 87 -0.04 -19.64 12.03
CA PHE A 87 -0.62 -18.33 11.70
C PHE A 87 -0.45 -18.00 10.21
N GLY A 88 -0.90 -16.81 9.82
CA GLY A 88 -0.94 -16.36 8.43
C GLY A 88 -2.27 -16.65 7.74
N PHE A 89 -2.51 -16.02 6.61
CA PHE A 89 -3.78 -16.05 5.88
C PHE A 89 -4.27 -17.48 5.55
N VAL A 90 -3.35 -18.37 5.15
CA VAL A 90 -3.64 -19.81 4.90
C VAL A 90 -3.02 -20.71 5.95
N ARG A 91 -2.52 -20.16 7.07
CA ARG A 91 -1.90 -20.88 8.20
C ARG A 91 -0.70 -21.73 7.81
N ASP A 92 0.09 -21.25 6.87
CA ASP A 92 1.30 -21.90 6.38
C ASP A 92 2.57 -21.54 7.18
N ASN A 93 2.46 -20.62 8.12
CA ASN A 93 3.57 -20.11 8.93
C ASN A 93 3.49 -20.55 10.40
N VAL A 94 4.65 -20.66 11.05
CA VAL A 94 4.81 -20.97 12.48
C VAL A 94 5.82 -20.01 13.11
N PRO A 95 5.76 -19.74 14.42
CA PRO A 95 6.69 -18.80 15.07
C PRO A 95 8.17 -19.19 14.94
N LEU A 96 8.50 -20.45 15.23
CA LEU A 96 9.85 -21.02 15.11
C LEU A 96 9.77 -22.29 14.26
N LYS A 97 10.72 -22.45 13.34
CA LYS A 97 10.68 -23.48 12.31
C LYS A 97 11.36 -24.78 12.76
N ASP A 98 10.79 -25.90 12.35
CA ASP A 98 11.38 -27.27 12.39
C ASP A 98 11.94 -27.68 11.02
N LYS A 99 11.41 -27.13 9.93
CA LYS A 99 11.89 -27.25 8.56
C LYS A 99 12.11 -25.86 7.98
N VAL A 100 13.31 -25.63 7.47
CA VAL A 100 13.71 -24.37 6.84
C VAL A 100 13.19 -24.31 5.41
N ARG A 101 12.52 -23.22 5.05
CA ARG A 101 11.97 -22.97 3.70
C ARG A 101 12.52 -21.70 3.05
N CYS A 102 13.14 -20.82 3.83
CA CYS A 102 13.91 -19.67 3.33
C CYS A 102 15.05 -19.31 4.29
N GLU A 103 16.06 -18.56 3.80
CA GLU A 103 17.30 -18.28 4.53
C GLU A 103 17.10 -17.53 5.86
N HIS A 104 15.98 -16.89 6.05
CA HIS A 104 15.65 -16.12 7.26
C HIS A 104 14.48 -16.71 8.05
N ASP A 105 14.30 -18.01 7.96
CA ASP A 105 13.45 -18.73 8.88
C ASP A 105 14.03 -18.68 10.31
N ALA A 106 13.19 -18.22 11.24
CA ALA A 106 13.51 -18.19 12.66
C ALA A 106 13.48 -19.62 13.21
N ILE A 107 14.62 -20.12 13.73
CA ILE A 107 14.76 -21.51 14.23
C ILE A 107 14.94 -21.60 15.72
N ALA A 108 15.48 -20.54 16.34
CA ALA A 108 15.57 -20.40 17.78
C ALA A 108 15.47 -18.94 18.18
N ALA A 109 15.13 -18.69 19.45
CA ALA A 109 15.11 -17.36 20.02
C ALA A 109 15.58 -17.37 21.47
N VAL A 110 16.24 -16.31 21.90
CA VAL A 110 16.78 -16.14 23.24
C VAL A 110 16.22 -14.88 23.87
N ALA A 111 15.82 -14.93 25.15
CA ALA A 111 15.55 -13.76 25.98
C ALA A 111 16.63 -13.64 27.07
N ALA A 112 17.28 -12.49 27.15
CA ALA A 112 18.37 -12.21 28.07
C ALA A 112 18.27 -10.81 28.68
N GLU A 113 19.08 -10.50 29.66
CA GLU A 113 19.10 -9.21 30.36
C GLU A 113 19.60 -8.09 29.48
N THR A 114 20.50 -8.37 28.52
CA THR A 114 20.98 -7.39 27.52
C THR A 114 21.04 -7.99 26.13
N GLU A 115 21.16 -7.12 25.13
CA GLU A 115 21.30 -7.52 23.73
C GLU A 115 22.59 -8.32 23.50
N GLU A 116 23.69 -7.93 24.14
CA GLU A 116 25.00 -8.59 24.02
C GLU A 116 24.94 -10.03 24.54
N ILE A 117 24.30 -10.25 25.70
CA ILE A 117 24.11 -11.59 26.26
C ILE A 117 23.25 -12.45 25.33
N ALA A 118 22.16 -11.87 24.78
CA ALA A 118 21.30 -12.57 23.83
C ALA A 118 22.07 -12.99 22.56
N GLN A 119 22.89 -12.09 22.00
CA GLN A 119 23.75 -12.39 20.84
C GLN A 119 24.80 -13.45 21.13
N GLN A 120 25.47 -13.38 22.32
CA GLN A 120 26.42 -14.41 22.77
C GLN A 120 25.73 -15.77 22.92
N ALA A 121 24.53 -15.79 23.48
CA ALA A 121 23.77 -17.01 23.64
C ALA A 121 23.38 -17.63 22.27
N LEU A 122 22.96 -16.81 21.29
CA LEU A 122 22.69 -17.31 19.96
C LEU A 122 23.90 -17.96 19.28
N ALA A 123 25.11 -17.42 19.52
CA ALA A 123 26.37 -17.98 19.01
C ALA A 123 26.76 -19.32 19.62
N LEU A 124 26.17 -19.67 20.77
CA LEU A 124 26.39 -20.96 21.48
C LEU A 124 25.37 -22.04 21.08
N ILE A 125 24.37 -21.69 20.21
CA ILE A 125 23.41 -22.68 19.74
C ILE A 125 24.03 -23.43 18.56
N GLU A 126 24.14 -24.75 18.70
CA GLU A 126 24.61 -25.61 17.62
C GLU A 126 23.45 -26.19 16.84
N VAL A 127 23.51 -26.09 15.49
CA VAL A 127 22.47 -26.58 14.60
C VAL A 127 23.07 -27.47 13.51
N GLU A 128 22.52 -28.67 13.37
CA GLU A 128 22.86 -29.60 12.31
C GLU A 128 21.74 -29.62 11.27
N TYR A 129 22.11 -29.42 10.02
CA TYR A 129 21.16 -29.34 8.88
C TYR A 129 21.39 -30.48 7.89
N GLU A 130 20.30 -30.91 7.27
CA GLU A 130 20.29 -31.66 6.03
C GLU A 130 19.73 -30.75 4.93
N ASP A 131 20.58 -30.32 4.00
CA ASP A 131 20.17 -29.45 2.89
C ASP A 131 19.21 -30.20 1.96
N LEU A 132 18.15 -29.52 1.52
CA LEU A 132 17.12 -30.05 0.63
C LEU A 132 17.19 -29.34 -0.73
N PRO A 133 16.72 -29.97 -1.82
CA PRO A 133 16.60 -29.30 -3.12
C PRO A 133 15.74 -28.05 -3.01
N GLY A 134 16.23 -26.92 -3.55
CA GLY A 134 15.53 -25.63 -3.51
C GLY A 134 14.79 -25.31 -4.81
N VAL A 135 13.76 -24.50 -4.70
CA VAL A 135 12.97 -23.93 -5.81
C VAL A 135 13.11 -22.41 -5.73
N PHE A 136 13.60 -21.78 -6.80
CA PHE A 136 13.95 -20.34 -6.77
C PHE A 136 13.25 -19.50 -7.82
N THR A 137 12.48 -20.13 -8.72
CA THR A 137 11.61 -19.42 -9.68
C THR A 137 10.20 -19.98 -9.63
N PRO A 138 9.16 -19.17 -9.87
CA PRO A 138 7.80 -19.69 -9.91
C PRO A 138 7.56 -20.65 -11.08
N GLU A 139 8.31 -20.55 -12.21
CA GLU A 139 8.27 -21.50 -13.30
C GLU A 139 8.75 -22.89 -12.85
N ASP A 140 9.87 -22.96 -12.13
CA ASP A 140 10.39 -24.24 -11.61
C ASP A 140 9.44 -24.81 -10.55
N GLY A 141 8.87 -23.97 -9.68
CA GLY A 141 7.94 -24.39 -8.65
C GLY A 141 6.61 -24.92 -9.17
N ALA A 142 6.19 -24.48 -10.35
CA ALA A 142 4.96 -24.92 -11.00
C ALA A 142 5.09 -26.26 -11.75
N ARG A 143 6.30 -26.81 -11.92
CA ARG A 143 6.55 -28.09 -12.59
C ARG A 143 5.99 -29.25 -11.78
N GLU A 144 5.59 -30.31 -12.44
CA GLU A 144 5.07 -31.51 -11.78
C GLU A 144 6.12 -32.25 -10.94
N ASP A 145 7.39 -32.16 -11.34
CA ASP A 145 8.54 -32.79 -10.67
C ASP A 145 9.23 -31.89 -9.66
N ALA A 146 8.67 -30.67 -9.38
CA ALA A 146 9.26 -29.72 -8.46
C ALA A 146 9.32 -30.25 -7.01
N PRO A 147 10.40 -29.97 -6.27
CA PRO A 147 10.46 -30.27 -4.84
C PRO A 147 9.28 -29.61 -4.09
N GLN A 148 8.63 -30.38 -3.21
CA GLN A 148 7.49 -29.91 -2.42
C GLN A 148 7.98 -29.07 -1.24
N ILE A 149 7.55 -27.80 -1.17
CA ILE A 149 7.96 -26.86 -0.10
C ILE A 149 7.06 -26.99 1.12
N HIS A 150 5.73 -27.00 0.92
CA HIS A 150 4.74 -27.22 1.96
C HIS A 150 3.91 -28.47 1.64
N ASP A 151 3.85 -29.41 2.55
CA ASP A 151 3.21 -30.71 2.34
C ASP A 151 1.71 -30.60 2.04
N ASN A 152 1.05 -29.54 2.55
CA ASN A 152 -0.37 -29.27 2.40
C ASN A 152 -0.74 -28.52 1.10
N PHE A 153 0.25 -28.14 0.26
CA PHE A 153 0.01 -27.38 -0.97
C PHE A 153 0.58 -28.08 -2.20
N PRO A 154 -0.13 -29.11 -2.75
CA PRO A 154 0.35 -29.89 -3.87
C PRO A 154 0.74 -29.03 -5.09
N GLY A 155 1.89 -29.34 -5.69
CA GLY A 155 2.44 -28.59 -6.83
C GLY A 155 2.83 -27.17 -6.46
N ASN A 156 3.18 -26.92 -5.19
CA ASN A 156 3.60 -25.61 -4.65
C ASN A 156 2.60 -24.46 -4.92
N ARG A 157 1.30 -24.74 -5.06
CA ARG A 157 0.28 -23.73 -5.38
C ARG A 157 -0.46 -23.28 -4.12
N SER A 158 -0.26 -22.03 -3.71
CA SER A 158 -1.06 -21.41 -2.64
C SER A 158 -2.38 -20.84 -3.16
N LEU A 159 -2.43 -20.49 -4.46
CA LEU A 159 -3.63 -20.02 -5.15
C LEU A 159 -3.59 -20.43 -6.61
N HIS A 160 -4.77 -20.79 -7.14
CA HIS A 160 -5.04 -20.92 -8.56
C HIS A 160 -6.47 -20.43 -8.82
N PHE A 161 -6.63 -19.44 -9.68
CA PHE A 161 -7.96 -19.02 -10.13
C PHE A 161 -7.96 -18.52 -11.57
N ALA A 162 -9.16 -18.45 -12.16
CA ALA A 162 -9.38 -17.87 -13.48
C ALA A 162 -10.63 -16.99 -13.46
N PHE A 163 -10.58 -15.91 -14.23
CA PHE A 163 -11.71 -15.04 -14.51
C PHE A 163 -11.89 -14.93 -16.02
N LYS A 164 -13.12 -15.12 -16.49
CA LYS A 164 -13.47 -15.00 -17.92
C LYS A 164 -14.70 -14.15 -18.11
N HIS A 165 -14.63 -13.25 -19.05
CA HIS A 165 -15.76 -12.44 -19.52
C HIS A 165 -15.71 -12.32 -21.06
N GLY A 166 -16.76 -12.72 -21.73
CA GLY A 166 -16.84 -12.71 -23.18
C GLY A 166 -16.19 -13.94 -23.87
N ASP A 167 -16.13 -13.90 -25.18
CA ASP A 167 -15.56 -14.95 -26.04
C ASP A 167 -14.20 -14.49 -26.59
N LEU A 168 -13.11 -15.04 -26.04
CA LEU A 168 -11.74 -14.68 -26.40
C LEU A 168 -11.44 -15.01 -27.87
N ALA A 169 -11.84 -16.19 -28.36
CA ALA A 169 -11.52 -16.60 -29.73
C ALA A 169 -12.20 -15.70 -30.77
N ALA A 170 -13.46 -15.34 -30.53
CA ALA A 170 -14.18 -14.39 -31.39
C ALA A 170 -13.54 -12.98 -31.35
N ALA A 171 -13.10 -12.53 -30.15
CA ALA A 171 -12.47 -11.21 -30.00
C ALA A 171 -11.07 -11.17 -30.64
N GLU A 172 -10.30 -12.25 -30.56
CA GLU A 172 -9.02 -12.38 -31.28
C GLU A 172 -9.20 -12.32 -32.79
N ALA A 173 -10.18 -13.05 -33.32
CA ALA A 173 -10.49 -13.03 -34.75
C ALA A 173 -11.01 -11.66 -35.26
N ALA A 174 -11.60 -10.85 -34.38
CA ALA A 174 -12.08 -9.52 -34.69
C ALA A 174 -10.99 -8.42 -34.54
N SER A 175 -9.80 -8.79 -34.06
CA SER A 175 -8.69 -7.85 -33.86
C SER A 175 -7.87 -7.68 -35.12
N ASP A 176 -7.58 -6.45 -35.52
CA ASP A 176 -6.64 -6.16 -36.61
C ASP A 176 -5.18 -6.18 -36.13
N VAL A 177 -4.97 -5.84 -34.84
CA VAL A 177 -3.65 -5.78 -34.21
C VAL A 177 -3.72 -6.48 -32.83
N ILE A 178 -2.75 -7.33 -32.56
CA ILE A 178 -2.57 -7.99 -31.25
C ILE A 178 -1.12 -7.81 -30.82
N VAL A 179 -0.91 -7.25 -29.64
CA VAL A 179 0.39 -7.26 -28.96
C VAL A 179 0.46 -8.41 -27.97
N ASP A 180 1.59 -9.10 -27.96
CA ASP A 180 1.83 -10.30 -27.16
C ASP A 180 3.21 -10.19 -26.48
N ASN A 181 3.25 -10.11 -25.13
CA ASN A 181 4.47 -9.83 -24.40
C ASN A 181 4.52 -10.56 -23.06
N VAL A 182 5.75 -10.86 -22.60
CA VAL A 182 6.03 -11.37 -21.26
C VAL A 182 6.72 -10.27 -20.45
N PHE A 183 6.07 -9.84 -19.38
CA PHE A 183 6.59 -8.86 -18.43
C PHE A 183 7.08 -9.57 -17.16
N ARG A 184 8.20 -9.08 -16.58
CA ARG A 184 8.81 -9.68 -15.39
C ARG A 184 9.05 -8.64 -14.29
N PRO A 185 7.98 -8.17 -13.60
CA PRO A 185 8.12 -7.36 -12.39
C PRO A 185 8.98 -8.08 -11.36
N HIS A 186 9.83 -7.32 -10.65
CA HIS A 186 10.86 -7.84 -9.76
C HIS A 186 10.52 -7.66 -8.27
N TYR A 187 11.33 -8.25 -7.40
CA TYR A 187 11.25 -8.09 -5.94
C TYR A 187 11.74 -6.72 -5.48
N VAL A 188 10.98 -6.09 -4.57
CA VAL A 188 11.41 -4.91 -3.80
C VAL A 188 10.92 -5.00 -2.37
N THR A 189 11.62 -4.33 -1.43
CA THR A 189 11.23 -4.25 -0.02
C THR A 189 10.78 -2.84 0.37
N HIS A 190 10.02 -2.74 1.44
CA HIS A 190 9.37 -1.50 1.91
C HIS A 190 10.34 -0.45 2.44
N CYS A 191 11.50 -0.85 2.89
CA CYS A 191 12.54 0.03 3.45
C CYS A 191 12.02 0.99 4.53
N CYS A 192 11.10 0.53 5.38
CA CYS A 192 10.63 1.33 6.52
C CYS A 192 11.80 1.79 7.38
N MET A 193 11.81 3.07 7.79
CA MET A 193 12.89 3.59 8.66
C MET A 193 12.89 2.92 10.03
N GLY A 194 11.70 2.67 10.62
CA GLY A 194 11.54 1.85 11.82
C GLY A 194 11.58 0.37 11.48
N THR A 195 12.58 -0.37 12.00
CA THR A 195 12.66 -1.82 11.87
C THR A 195 11.58 -2.52 12.70
N SER A 196 11.27 -3.76 12.37
CA SER A 196 10.29 -4.59 13.08
C SER A 196 10.67 -4.71 14.56
N CYS A 197 9.72 -4.40 15.45
CA CYS A 197 9.89 -4.45 16.90
C CYS A 197 8.56 -4.78 17.57
N ALA A 198 8.60 -5.66 18.57
CA ALA A 198 7.49 -5.95 19.46
C ALA A 198 7.94 -5.98 20.92
N ILE A 199 7.05 -5.56 21.82
CA ILE A 199 7.19 -5.76 23.26
C ILE A 199 5.96 -6.54 23.72
N ALA A 200 6.15 -7.65 24.39
CA ALA A 200 5.08 -8.50 24.92
C ALA A 200 5.18 -8.59 26.44
N ASP A 201 4.05 -8.50 27.13
CA ASP A 201 3.93 -8.62 28.58
C ASP A 201 2.63 -9.30 28.97
N PHE A 202 2.68 -10.19 29.96
CA PHE A 202 1.51 -10.89 30.49
C PHE A 202 1.19 -10.41 31.91
N ASP A 203 -0.06 -10.06 32.12
CA ASP A 203 -0.54 -9.74 33.45
C ASP A 203 -0.72 -11.03 34.31
N HIS A 204 -1.00 -10.83 35.59
CA HIS A 204 -1.21 -11.93 36.55
C HIS A 204 -2.47 -12.81 36.23
N LYS A 205 -3.33 -12.39 35.34
CA LYS A 205 -4.50 -13.14 34.85
C LYS A 205 -4.22 -13.89 33.56
N GLY A 206 -3.02 -13.74 32.99
CA GLY A 206 -2.61 -14.34 31.73
C GLY A 206 -3.08 -13.57 30.49
N LYS A 207 -3.56 -12.32 30.64
CA LYS A 207 -3.88 -11.45 29.51
C LYS A 207 -2.57 -10.88 28.94
N LEU A 208 -2.40 -11.01 27.63
CA LEU A 208 -1.27 -10.43 26.88
C LEU A 208 -1.55 -8.97 26.57
N THR A 209 -0.59 -8.09 26.88
CA THR A 209 -0.46 -6.78 26.22
C THR A 209 0.73 -6.83 25.27
N ILE A 210 0.49 -6.57 23.98
CA ILE A 210 1.55 -6.49 22.98
C ILE A 210 1.60 -5.08 22.40
N TRP A 211 2.76 -4.45 22.50
CA TRP A 211 3.07 -3.24 21.74
C TRP A 211 3.75 -3.67 20.46
N THR A 212 3.17 -3.31 19.31
CA THR A 212 3.73 -3.64 18.00
C THR A 212 3.41 -2.58 16.97
N GLN A 213 4.23 -2.53 15.93
CA GLN A 213 4.04 -1.65 14.79
C GLN A 213 3.08 -2.31 13.81
N THR A 214 1.78 -2.10 13.96
CA THR A 214 0.77 -2.72 13.11
C THR A 214 -0.09 -1.70 12.38
N GLN A 215 -0.63 -2.05 11.20
CA GLN A 215 -1.59 -1.23 10.42
C GLN A 215 -3.04 -1.49 10.82
N TYR A 216 -3.32 -2.50 11.67
CA TYR A 216 -4.68 -2.96 11.98
C TYR A 216 -4.83 -3.45 13.44
N PRO A 217 -4.63 -2.60 14.43
CA PRO A 217 -4.50 -3.01 15.84
C PRO A 217 -5.66 -3.87 16.34
N TYR A 218 -6.89 -3.60 15.90
CA TYR A 218 -8.07 -4.34 16.37
C TYR A 218 -8.10 -5.77 15.82
N ASN A 219 -7.94 -5.95 14.50
CA ASN A 219 -7.99 -7.28 13.90
C ASN A 219 -6.71 -8.08 14.11
N TYR A 220 -5.59 -7.42 14.36
CA TYR A 220 -4.30 -8.04 14.62
C TYR A 220 -4.38 -9.15 15.69
N LYS A 221 -5.17 -8.94 16.77
CA LYS A 221 -5.35 -9.95 17.82
C LYS A 221 -5.98 -11.24 17.30
N MET A 222 -6.81 -11.18 16.26
CA MET A 222 -7.44 -12.36 15.64
C MET A 222 -6.40 -13.22 14.90
N ASP A 223 -5.40 -12.57 14.28
CA ASP A 223 -4.35 -13.23 13.52
C ASP A 223 -3.22 -13.72 14.44
N LEU A 224 -2.94 -13.00 15.55
CA LEU A 224 -1.94 -13.39 16.53
C LEU A 224 -2.39 -14.55 17.42
N ALA A 225 -3.65 -14.62 17.79
CA ALA A 225 -4.20 -15.60 18.73
C ALA A 225 -3.88 -17.07 18.36
N PRO A 226 -4.02 -17.51 17.08
CA PRO A 226 -3.64 -18.87 16.67
C PRO A 226 -2.15 -19.16 16.83
N ALA A 227 -1.27 -18.16 16.61
CA ALA A 227 0.18 -18.28 16.79
C ALA A 227 0.61 -18.47 18.27
N LEU A 228 -0.30 -18.23 19.22
CA LEU A 228 -0.06 -18.33 20.65
C LEU A 228 -0.94 -19.38 21.34
N GLY A 229 -1.89 -19.98 20.61
CA GLY A 229 -2.90 -20.87 21.20
C GLY A 229 -3.76 -20.15 22.26
N MET A 230 -4.10 -18.87 22.02
CA MET A 230 -4.86 -18.01 22.94
C MET A 230 -6.21 -17.63 22.36
N HIS A 231 -7.13 -17.17 23.22
CA HIS A 231 -8.36 -16.53 22.78
C HIS A 231 -8.08 -15.05 22.41
N PRO A 232 -8.60 -14.51 21.30
CA PRO A 232 -8.34 -13.12 20.90
C PRO A 232 -8.77 -12.07 21.94
N GLY A 233 -9.78 -12.37 22.78
CA GLY A 233 -10.23 -11.52 23.88
C GLY A 233 -9.20 -11.35 25.01
N ASP A 234 -8.22 -12.25 25.10
CA ASP A 234 -7.15 -12.20 26.10
C ASP A 234 -5.90 -11.48 25.57
N ILE A 235 -6.01 -10.81 24.42
CA ILE A 235 -4.94 -10.06 23.77
C ILE A 235 -5.35 -8.59 23.64
N ARG A 236 -4.55 -7.71 24.22
CA ARG A 236 -4.58 -6.25 24.00
C ARG A 236 -3.44 -5.85 23.11
N VAL A 237 -3.74 -5.14 22.04
CA VAL A 237 -2.76 -4.61 21.08
C VAL A 237 -2.68 -3.11 21.24
N ILE A 238 -1.47 -2.60 21.47
CA ILE A 238 -1.19 -1.16 21.50
C ILE A 238 -0.21 -0.85 20.37
N GLN A 239 -0.60 0.10 19.53
CA GLN A 239 0.24 0.59 18.43
C GLN A 239 0.97 1.88 18.86
N PRO A 240 2.27 1.85 19.14
CA PRO A 240 3.08 3.06 19.29
C PRO A 240 3.23 3.78 17.93
N PRO A 241 3.75 5.01 17.90
CA PRO A 241 4.12 5.67 16.65
C PRO A 241 4.92 4.75 15.73
N VAL A 242 4.55 4.70 14.45
CA VAL A 242 5.12 3.77 13.46
C VAL A 242 6.14 4.49 12.59
N GLY A 243 7.32 3.92 12.43
CA GLY A 243 8.40 4.44 11.59
C GLY A 243 8.27 4.09 10.10
N GLY A 244 7.04 4.12 9.56
CA GLY A 244 6.70 3.69 8.21
C GLY A 244 6.13 2.28 8.20
N ALA A 245 5.25 1.99 7.23
CA ALA A 245 4.61 0.69 7.09
C ALA A 245 4.46 0.26 5.62
N PHE A 246 3.77 1.02 4.78
CA PHE A 246 3.60 0.81 3.33
C PHE A 246 3.05 -0.58 2.94
N GLY A 247 2.47 -1.30 3.90
CA GLY A 247 1.98 -2.67 3.76
C GLY A 247 2.80 -3.73 4.52
N SER A 248 4.06 -3.45 4.91
CA SER A 248 4.91 -4.41 5.62
C SER A 248 4.41 -4.80 7.01
N LYS A 249 3.46 -4.06 7.56
CA LYS A 249 2.95 -4.23 8.92
C LYS A 249 1.44 -4.52 8.94
N LEU A 250 0.97 -5.17 7.87
CA LEU A 250 -0.44 -5.55 7.68
C LEU A 250 -0.69 -7.04 7.97
N ASP A 251 0.22 -7.73 8.61
CA ASP A 251 0.12 -9.14 8.98
C ASP A 251 0.84 -9.37 10.31
N VAL A 252 0.72 -10.58 10.86
CA VAL A 252 1.53 -11.09 11.96
C VAL A 252 2.78 -11.75 11.38
N TYR A 253 3.94 -11.42 11.91
CA TYR A 253 5.23 -11.98 11.50
C TYR A 253 5.90 -12.72 12.66
N PRO A 254 6.88 -13.60 12.42
CA PRO A 254 7.44 -14.46 13.44
C PRO A 254 7.95 -13.74 14.70
N TYR A 255 8.48 -12.52 14.59
CA TYR A 255 9.05 -11.80 15.73
C TYR A 255 8.04 -11.48 16.85
N GLU A 256 6.79 -11.29 16.48
CA GLU A 256 5.73 -10.91 17.43
C GLU A 256 5.29 -12.10 18.31
N PRO A 257 4.88 -13.26 17.75
CA PRO A 257 4.58 -14.42 18.59
C PRO A 257 5.82 -14.94 19.31
N ILE A 258 7.03 -14.82 18.77
CA ILE A 258 8.27 -15.19 19.47
C ILE A 258 8.44 -14.32 20.73
N ALA A 259 8.26 -13.00 20.63
CA ALA A 259 8.33 -12.10 21.79
C ALA A 259 7.31 -12.48 22.87
N ALA A 260 6.07 -12.81 22.46
CA ALA A 260 4.99 -13.22 23.35
C ALA A 260 5.28 -14.59 24.02
N LEU A 261 5.77 -15.58 23.27
CA LEU A 261 6.14 -16.88 23.82
C LEU A 261 7.29 -16.78 24.83
N LEU A 262 8.30 -15.96 24.54
CA LEU A 262 9.40 -15.67 25.47
C LEU A 262 8.90 -14.96 26.73
N ALA A 263 8.02 -13.97 26.60
CA ALA A 263 7.42 -13.27 27.75
C ALA A 263 6.60 -14.24 28.62
N LYS A 264 5.81 -15.13 28.00
CA LYS A 264 5.05 -16.16 28.71
C LYS A 264 5.96 -17.13 29.49
N LYS A 265 7.09 -17.55 28.88
CA LYS A 265 8.02 -18.49 29.46
C LYS A 265 8.84 -17.89 30.64
N THR A 266 9.16 -16.60 30.52
CA THR A 266 10.00 -15.90 31.56
C THR A 266 9.17 -15.23 32.64
N GLY A 267 7.87 -14.97 32.44
CA GLY A 267 7.02 -14.17 33.33
C GLY A 267 7.48 -12.70 33.42
N ARG A 268 8.22 -12.20 32.42
CA ARG A 268 8.76 -10.83 32.34
C ARG A 268 8.45 -10.23 30.99
N PRO A 269 8.35 -8.89 30.89
CA PRO A 269 8.23 -8.23 29.59
C PRO A 269 9.42 -8.57 28.70
N VAL A 270 9.18 -8.83 27.40
CA VAL A 270 10.23 -9.14 26.42
C VAL A 270 10.11 -8.21 25.21
N LYS A 271 11.22 -7.56 24.86
CA LYS A 271 11.37 -6.77 23.64
C LYS A 271 12.20 -7.55 22.62
N LEU A 272 11.67 -7.70 21.41
CA LEU A 272 12.39 -8.23 20.25
C LEU A 272 12.45 -7.15 19.16
N THR A 273 13.65 -6.82 18.72
CA THR A 273 13.90 -5.80 17.68
C THR A 273 14.81 -6.39 16.62
N TYR A 274 14.42 -6.24 15.35
CA TYR A 274 15.26 -6.57 14.20
C TYR A 274 16.29 -5.49 13.93
N THR A 275 17.50 -5.90 13.56
CA THR A 275 18.50 -5.03 12.95
C THR A 275 18.05 -4.63 11.53
N ARG A 276 18.74 -3.68 10.91
CA ARG A 276 18.44 -3.30 9.52
C ARG A 276 18.66 -4.46 8.53
N GLU A 277 19.69 -5.27 8.74
CA GLU A 277 19.93 -6.46 7.91
C GLU A 277 18.81 -7.48 8.06
N GLU A 278 18.39 -7.74 9.30
CA GLU A 278 17.28 -8.66 9.60
C GLU A 278 15.98 -8.15 9.00
N GLU A 279 15.71 -6.84 9.05
CA GLU A 279 14.54 -6.22 8.40
C GLU A 279 14.55 -6.46 6.89
N PHE A 280 15.68 -6.28 6.20
CA PHE A 280 15.80 -6.56 4.76
C PHE A 280 15.52 -8.03 4.41
N ARG A 281 15.93 -8.96 5.29
CA ARG A 281 15.87 -10.40 5.04
C ARG A 281 14.55 -11.02 5.46
N ALA A 282 13.99 -10.60 6.60
CA ALA A 282 12.88 -11.26 7.28
C ALA A 282 11.56 -10.49 7.24
N SER A 283 11.50 -9.29 6.63
CA SER A 283 10.25 -8.60 6.38
C SER A 283 9.61 -9.03 5.05
N PRO A 284 8.29 -8.85 4.87
CA PRO A 284 7.63 -9.18 3.61
C PRO A 284 8.10 -8.26 2.47
N THR A 285 7.83 -8.68 1.24
CA THR A 285 8.29 -8.01 0.02
C THR A 285 7.12 -7.74 -0.93
N ARG A 286 7.30 -6.84 -1.92
CA ARG A 286 6.56 -6.93 -3.18
C ARG A 286 7.18 -8.07 -3.96
N GLN A 287 6.43 -9.14 -4.17
CA GLN A 287 6.89 -10.31 -4.90
C GLN A 287 7.07 -10.03 -6.39
N SER A 288 7.95 -10.80 -7.00
CA SER A 288 8.08 -10.85 -8.45
C SER A 288 6.89 -11.56 -9.09
N ALA A 289 6.71 -11.31 -10.38
CA ALA A 289 5.69 -11.97 -11.19
C ALA A 289 6.19 -12.19 -12.61
N ILE A 290 5.59 -13.17 -13.28
CA ILE A 290 5.70 -13.35 -14.72
C ILE A 290 4.30 -13.17 -15.27
N ILE A 291 4.15 -12.18 -16.15
CA ILE A 291 2.85 -11.79 -16.72
C ILE A 291 2.94 -11.97 -18.23
N HIS A 292 2.38 -13.03 -18.75
CA HIS A 292 2.14 -13.16 -20.19
C HIS A 292 0.83 -12.47 -20.52
N MET A 293 0.91 -11.37 -21.24
CA MET A 293 -0.26 -10.53 -21.55
C MET A 293 -0.42 -10.34 -23.06
N ARG A 294 -1.65 -10.50 -23.53
CA ARG A 294 -2.05 -10.24 -24.91
C ARG A 294 -3.21 -9.24 -24.92
N THR A 295 -3.10 -8.23 -25.75
CA THR A 295 -4.16 -7.22 -25.91
C THR A 295 -4.40 -6.98 -27.39
N GLY A 296 -5.67 -6.99 -27.82
CA GLY A 296 -6.09 -6.75 -29.20
C GLY A 296 -6.86 -5.45 -29.35
N CYS A 297 -6.75 -4.86 -30.54
CA CYS A 297 -7.59 -3.76 -30.97
C CYS A 297 -7.91 -3.83 -32.48
N THR A 298 -8.95 -3.13 -32.91
CA THR A 298 -9.24 -2.88 -34.32
C THR A 298 -8.36 -1.77 -34.87
N ARG A 299 -8.29 -1.64 -36.19
CA ARG A 299 -7.46 -0.62 -36.89
C ARG A 299 -7.81 0.82 -36.49
N ASP A 300 -9.04 1.07 -36.08
CA ASP A 300 -9.47 2.38 -35.59
C ASP A 300 -9.10 2.62 -34.11
N GLY A 301 -8.38 1.67 -33.48
CA GLY A 301 -7.89 1.76 -32.11
C GLY A 301 -8.90 1.37 -31.02
N THR A 302 -10.01 0.71 -31.34
CA THR A 302 -10.96 0.20 -30.33
C THR A 302 -10.44 -1.11 -29.75
N LEU A 303 -10.31 -1.21 -28.43
CA LEU A 303 -9.89 -2.43 -27.75
C LEU A 303 -10.93 -3.54 -27.94
N THR A 304 -10.48 -4.76 -28.23
CA THR A 304 -11.32 -5.96 -28.44
C THR A 304 -11.22 -6.94 -27.28
N PHE A 305 -10.01 -7.20 -26.77
CA PHE A 305 -9.80 -8.10 -25.64
C PHE A 305 -8.51 -7.77 -24.90
N ARG A 306 -8.40 -8.34 -23.69
CA ARG A 306 -7.14 -8.52 -22.98
C ARG A 306 -7.12 -9.86 -22.27
N SER A 307 -6.08 -10.64 -22.50
CA SER A 307 -5.81 -11.85 -21.77
C SER A 307 -4.51 -11.75 -20.99
N ALA A 308 -4.46 -12.35 -19.80
CA ALA A 308 -3.25 -12.42 -18.98
C ALA A 308 -3.16 -13.78 -18.30
N ASP A 309 -1.96 -14.38 -18.36
CA ASP A 309 -1.56 -15.56 -17.58
C ASP A 309 -0.43 -15.13 -16.63
N VAL A 310 -0.66 -15.31 -15.33
CA VAL A 310 0.20 -14.75 -14.28
C VAL A 310 0.73 -15.84 -13.38
N LEU A 311 2.05 -15.93 -13.28
CA LEU A 311 2.73 -16.69 -12.24
C LEU A 311 3.31 -15.69 -11.23
N LEU A 312 2.85 -15.76 -9.98
CA LEU A 312 3.39 -14.96 -8.87
C LEU A 312 4.36 -15.81 -8.08
N ASP A 313 5.52 -15.27 -7.80
CA ASP A 313 6.45 -15.84 -6.83
C ASP A 313 5.98 -15.48 -5.41
N ASN A 314 5.38 -16.46 -4.75
CA ASN A 314 4.82 -16.25 -3.41
C ASN A 314 5.91 -16.27 -2.31
N GLY A 315 7.13 -16.67 -2.67
CA GLY A 315 8.16 -16.97 -1.70
C GLY A 315 7.81 -18.15 -0.80
N ALA A 316 8.46 -18.23 0.36
CA ALA A 316 8.32 -19.36 1.25
C ALA A 316 7.01 -19.40 2.05
N TYR A 317 6.31 -18.26 2.19
CA TYR A 317 5.05 -18.13 2.94
C TYR A 317 4.14 -17.12 2.28
N THR A 318 2.81 -17.27 2.48
CA THR A 318 1.84 -16.50 1.69
C THR A 318 1.62 -15.08 2.16
N SER A 319 1.61 -14.81 3.48
CA SER A 319 1.08 -13.54 3.99
C SER A 319 -0.23 -13.17 3.24
N TRP A 320 -0.33 -11.99 2.65
CA TRP A 320 -1.45 -11.56 1.81
C TRP A 320 -1.33 -11.96 0.33
N GLY A 321 -0.30 -12.73 -0.04
CA GLY A 321 -0.01 -13.16 -1.42
C GLY A 321 -1.22 -13.70 -2.21
N PRO A 322 -2.08 -14.56 -1.62
CA PRO A 322 -3.20 -15.16 -2.35
C PRO A 322 -4.27 -14.18 -2.83
N THR A 323 -4.39 -12.99 -2.26
CA THR A 323 -5.39 -11.99 -2.69
C THR A 323 -4.86 -10.99 -3.73
N ILE A 324 -3.54 -10.93 -3.95
CA ILE A 324 -2.91 -10.04 -4.94
C ILE A 324 -3.40 -10.30 -6.37
N PRO A 325 -3.50 -11.56 -6.85
CA PRO A 325 -3.97 -11.85 -8.19
C PRO A 325 -5.39 -11.35 -8.48
N VAL A 326 -6.26 -11.29 -7.47
CA VAL A 326 -7.62 -10.75 -7.63
C VAL A 326 -7.57 -9.24 -7.97
N ILE A 327 -6.69 -8.50 -7.31
CA ILE A 327 -6.50 -7.08 -7.60
C ILE A 327 -5.83 -6.88 -8.96
N MET A 328 -4.86 -7.73 -9.33
CA MET A 328 -4.26 -7.73 -10.68
C MET A 328 -5.33 -7.95 -11.77
N MET A 329 -6.23 -8.91 -11.59
CA MET A 329 -7.32 -9.19 -12.50
C MET A 329 -8.24 -7.96 -12.67
N ARG A 330 -8.60 -7.28 -11.59
CA ARG A 330 -9.43 -6.07 -11.64
C ARG A 330 -8.74 -4.93 -12.39
N THR A 331 -7.45 -4.76 -12.22
CA THR A 331 -6.66 -3.72 -12.90
C THR A 331 -6.43 -4.03 -14.36
N THR A 332 -6.47 -5.29 -14.76
CA THR A 332 -6.23 -5.71 -16.15
C THR A 332 -7.15 -4.98 -17.15
N SER A 333 -8.38 -4.68 -16.79
CA SER A 333 -9.30 -3.91 -17.64
C SER A 333 -9.92 -2.70 -16.94
N GLY A 334 -9.65 -2.50 -15.66
CA GLY A 334 -10.45 -1.70 -14.73
C GLY A 334 -10.68 -0.22 -15.07
N HIS A 335 -9.90 0.38 -15.98
CA HIS A 335 -10.05 1.79 -16.38
C HIS A 335 -10.18 1.99 -17.89
N TYR A 336 -10.26 0.89 -18.66
CA TYR A 336 -10.50 0.93 -20.09
C TYR A 336 -11.69 0.05 -20.47
N ARG A 337 -12.37 0.40 -21.56
CA ARG A 337 -13.41 -0.41 -22.17
C ARG A 337 -12.81 -1.60 -22.88
N VAL A 338 -12.55 -2.66 -22.13
CA VAL A 338 -12.08 -3.95 -22.64
C VAL A 338 -13.24 -4.93 -22.60
N PRO A 339 -13.90 -5.21 -23.74
CA PRO A 339 -15.13 -6.01 -23.74
C PRO A 339 -14.93 -7.48 -23.40
N VAL A 340 -13.74 -8.02 -23.66
CA VAL A 340 -13.42 -9.44 -23.39
C VAL A 340 -12.17 -9.53 -22.54
N VAL A 341 -12.27 -10.27 -21.41
CA VAL A 341 -11.16 -10.50 -20.47
C VAL A 341 -11.02 -11.98 -20.18
N ASP A 342 -9.83 -12.53 -20.36
CA ASP A 342 -9.44 -13.86 -19.90
C ASP A 342 -8.20 -13.71 -18.98
N PHE A 343 -8.39 -13.93 -17.69
CA PHE A 343 -7.33 -13.79 -16.70
C PHE A 343 -7.12 -15.10 -15.95
N LYS A 344 -5.88 -15.56 -15.88
CA LYS A 344 -5.49 -16.71 -15.08
C LYS A 344 -4.34 -16.32 -14.18
N ALA A 345 -4.31 -16.86 -12.98
CA ALA A 345 -3.22 -16.63 -12.05
C ALA A 345 -2.93 -17.84 -11.17
N GLN A 346 -1.66 -18.02 -10.87
CA GLN A 346 -1.16 -18.95 -9.89
C GLN A 346 -0.17 -18.26 -8.98
N ALA A 347 -0.29 -18.46 -7.67
CA ALA A 347 0.72 -18.04 -6.70
C ALA A 347 1.50 -19.29 -6.26
N ILE A 348 2.79 -19.29 -6.55
CA ILE A 348 3.68 -20.46 -6.43
C ILE A 348 4.62 -20.25 -5.24
N TYR A 349 4.70 -21.23 -4.35
CA TYR A 349 5.72 -21.26 -3.31
C TYR A 349 7.11 -21.47 -3.90
N THR A 350 8.08 -20.72 -3.40
CA THR A 350 9.51 -20.85 -3.68
C THR A 350 10.32 -20.72 -2.40
N ASN A 351 11.61 -21.01 -2.45
CA ASN A 351 12.51 -20.79 -1.31
C ASN A 351 13.09 -19.36 -1.26
N ASN A 352 12.42 -18.42 -1.89
CA ASN A 352 12.73 -16.98 -1.85
C ASN A 352 12.08 -16.30 -0.61
N PRO A 353 12.45 -15.04 -0.30
CA PRO A 353 11.75 -14.21 0.69
C PRO A 353 10.24 -14.18 0.42
N TYR A 354 9.44 -14.28 1.49
CA TYR A 354 8.01 -14.39 1.32
C TYR A 354 7.34 -13.08 0.90
N ALA A 355 6.27 -13.23 0.14
CA ALA A 355 5.44 -12.17 -0.37
C ALA A 355 4.65 -11.47 0.73
N GLY A 356 4.20 -10.25 0.48
CA GLY A 356 3.34 -9.52 1.38
C GLY A 356 2.62 -8.37 0.71
N SER A 357 1.88 -7.64 1.49
CA SER A 357 1.25 -6.41 1.02
C SER A 357 2.31 -5.33 0.85
N PHE A 358 2.34 -4.67 -0.29
CA PHE A 358 3.11 -3.46 -0.52
C PHE A 358 2.29 -2.45 -1.32
N ARG A 359 2.36 -1.17 -0.94
CA ARG A 359 1.63 -0.02 -1.52
C ARG A 359 1.44 -0.16 -3.03
N GLY A 360 0.16 -0.23 -3.48
CA GLY A 360 -0.22 -0.53 -4.86
C GLY A 360 -0.61 -1.98 -5.15
N TYR A 361 -0.35 -2.91 -4.25
CA TYR A 361 -0.91 -4.27 -4.07
C TYR A 361 -1.35 -4.99 -5.36
N GLY A 362 -0.39 -5.43 -6.19
CA GLY A 362 -0.66 -6.09 -7.48
C GLY A 362 -0.85 -5.11 -8.64
N ASN A 363 -1.43 -3.94 -8.41
CA ASN A 363 -1.65 -2.94 -9.47
C ASN A 363 -0.34 -2.44 -10.08
N VAL A 364 0.74 -2.33 -9.31
CA VAL A 364 2.06 -1.92 -9.85
C VAL A 364 2.53 -2.91 -10.91
N GLN A 365 2.44 -4.22 -10.63
CA GLN A 365 2.85 -5.26 -11.57
C GLN A 365 1.97 -5.26 -12.83
N THR A 366 0.64 -5.18 -12.65
CA THR A 366 -0.30 -5.19 -13.80
C THR A 366 -0.22 -3.92 -14.63
N THR A 367 -0.13 -2.74 -13.98
CA THR A 367 -0.06 -1.46 -14.70
C THR A 367 1.25 -1.32 -15.47
N TRP A 368 2.35 -1.91 -14.96
CA TRP A 368 3.61 -2.03 -15.72
C TRP A 368 3.41 -2.70 -17.08
N ALA A 369 2.59 -3.73 -17.16
CA ALA A 369 2.28 -4.44 -18.40
C ALA A 369 1.23 -3.70 -19.25
N THR A 370 0.09 -3.35 -18.65
CA THR A 370 -1.04 -2.78 -19.38
C THR A 370 -0.72 -1.44 -20.03
N ALA A 371 -0.02 -0.55 -19.32
CA ALA A 371 0.28 0.78 -19.84
C ALA A 371 1.30 0.75 -21.00
N GLN A 372 2.28 -0.19 -20.95
CA GLN A 372 3.19 -0.38 -22.08
C GLN A 372 2.47 -0.95 -23.31
N GLN A 373 1.55 -1.92 -23.12
CA GLN A 373 0.79 -2.47 -24.24
C GLN A 373 -0.17 -1.45 -24.86
N MET A 374 -0.73 -0.51 -24.08
CA MET A 374 -1.52 0.59 -24.61
C MET A 374 -0.70 1.49 -25.56
N ASP A 375 0.53 1.82 -25.17
CA ASP A 375 1.46 2.61 -26.00
C ASP A 375 1.90 1.84 -27.26
N MET A 376 2.14 0.50 -27.13
CA MET A 376 2.48 -0.36 -28.27
C MET A 376 1.34 -0.49 -29.27
N LEU A 377 0.11 -0.67 -28.82
CA LEU A 377 -1.06 -0.74 -29.71
C LEU A 377 -1.28 0.60 -30.43
N ALA A 378 -1.18 1.71 -29.72
CA ALA A 378 -1.29 3.05 -30.31
C ALA A 378 -0.26 3.26 -31.43
N ASP A 379 1.00 2.88 -31.20
CA ASP A 379 2.07 2.93 -32.20
C ASP A 379 1.75 2.03 -33.43
N GLN A 380 1.22 0.81 -33.23
CA GLN A 380 0.96 -0.14 -34.32
C GLN A 380 -0.25 0.25 -35.19
N VAL A 381 -1.22 0.99 -34.65
CA VAL A 381 -2.36 1.50 -35.41
C VAL A 381 -2.19 2.94 -35.87
N ASP A 382 -1.00 3.53 -35.65
CA ASP A 382 -0.65 4.92 -35.98
C ASP A 382 -1.62 5.97 -35.40
N ILE A 383 -2.03 5.73 -34.15
CA ILE A 383 -2.84 6.66 -33.36
C ILE A 383 -1.99 7.24 -32.25
N GLU A 384 -2.05 8.57 -32.03
CA GLU A 384 -1.36 9.18 -30.90
C GLU A 384 -1.79 8.52 -29.58
N PRO A 385 -0.84 8.12 -28.68
CA PRO A 385 -1.19 7.44 -27.43
C PRO A 385 -2.26 8.14 -26.59
N LEU A 386 -2.21 9.48 -26.44
CA LEU A 386 -3.26 10.20 -25.74
C LEU A 386 -4.65 9.99 -26.36
N ALA A 387 -4.74 10.07 -27.69
CA ALA A 387 -5.99 9.85 -28.41
C ALA A 387 -6.47 8.40 -28.26
N PHE A 388 -5.54 7.42 -28.29
CA PHE A 388 -5.83 6.01 -28.05
C PHE A 388 -6.37 5.76 -26.63
N HIS A 389 -5.75 6.37 -25.60
CA HIS A 389 -6.22 6.29 -24.22
C HIS A 389 -7.62 6.92 -24.06
N LEU A 390 -7.84 8.13 -24.59
CA LEU A 390 -9.13 8.83 -24.53
C LEU A 390 -10.26 8.04 -25.20
N LYS A 391 -9.98 7.41 -26.34
CA LYS A 391 -10.95 6.59 -27.06
C LYS A 391 -11.45 5.42 -26.24
N ASN A 392 -10.55 4.76 -25.50
CA ASN A 392 -10.84 3.55 -24.75
C ASN A 392 -11.14 3.80 -23.26
N ALA A 393 -11.05 5.04 -22.79
CA ALA A 393 -11.28 5.38 -21.38
C ALA A 393 -12.72 5.06 -20.97
N GLN A 394 -12.88 4.49 -19.77
CA GLN A 394 -14.19 4.33 -19.14
C GLN A 394 -14.74 5.69 -18.68
N LEU A 395 -16.05 5.77 -18.54
CA LEU A 395 -16.80 6.96 -18.13
C LEU A 395 -17.59 6.69 -16.84
N SER A 396 -18.05 7.77 -16.21
CA SER A 396 -18.97 7.68 -15.09
C SER A 396 -20.26 6.93 -15.47
N GLY A 397 -20.74 6.06 -14.56
CA GLY A 397 -21.92 5.24 -14.78
C GLY A 397 -21.67 3.93 -15.53
N GLU A 398 -20.44 3.67 -15.98
CA GLU A 398 -20.09 2.39 -16.62
C GLU A 398 -19.73 1.32 -15.59
N THR A 399 -19.91 0.06 -15.97
CA THR A 399 -19.57 -1.12 -15.16
C THR A 399 -18.49 -1.93 -15.88
N THR A 400 -17.44 -2.30 -15.16
CA THR A 400 -16.36 -3.12 -15.71
C THR A 400 -16.80 -4.58 -15.91
N PRO A 401 -16.07 -5.40 -16.71
CA PRO A 401 -16.29 -6.83 -16.78
C PRO A 401 -16.31 -7.54 -15.41
N GLN A 402 -15.55 -7.02 -14.45
CA GLN A 402 -15.48 -7.52 -13.06
C GLN A 402 -16.60 -6.99 -12.17
N LYS A 403 -17.60 -6.30 -12.74
CA LYS A 403 -18.75 -5.68 -12.05
C LYS A 403 -18.43 -4.52 -11.11
N SER A 404 -17.26 -3.92 -11.21
CA SER A 404 -16.99 -2.66 -10.52
C SER A 404 -17.80 -1.54 -11.18
N PHE A 405 -18.63 -0.84 -10.42
CA PHE A 405 -19.48 0.25 -10.92
C PHE A 405 -18.77 1.60 -10.70
N LEU A 406 -18.43 2.28 -11.78
CA LEU A 406 -17.72 3.55 -11.77
C LEU A 406 -18.71 4.72 -11.60
N ARG A 407 -19.13 4.98 -10.35
CA ARG A 407 -20.09 6.05 -10.04
C ARG A 407 -19.60 7.39 -10.57
N GLU A 408 -18.39 7.77 -10.18
CA GLU A 408 -17.65 8.94 -10.69
C GLU A 408 -16.31 8.46 -11.26
N CYS A 409 -16.08 8.76 -12.55
CA CYS A 409 -14.86 8.42 -13.26
C CYS A 409 -14.23 9.68 -13.86
N ALA A 410 -13.16 10.17 -13.26
CA ALA A 410 -12.45 11.36 -13.73
C ALA A 410 -11.27 11.04 -14.67
N LEU A 411 -11.20 9.82 -15.24
CA LEU A 411 -10.06 9.40 -16.08
C LEU A 411 -9.84 10.32 -17.28
N VAL A 412 -10.90 10.67 -17.98
CA VAL A 412 -10.82 11.56 -19.16
C VAL A 412 -10.29 12.94 -18.75
N GLU A 413 -10.78 13.50 -17.65
CA GLU A 413 -10.32 14.80 -17.13
C GLU A 413 -8.84 14.73 -16.69
N CYS A 414 -8.42 13.64 -16.01
CA CYS A 414 -7.03 13.43 -15.66
C CYS A 414 -6.12 13.36 -16.90
N LEU A 415 -6.54 12.62 -17.96
CA LEU A 415 -5.80 12.50 -19.22
C LEU A 415 -5.62 13.86 -19.90
N GLN A 416 -6.71 14.60 -20.03
CA GLN A 416 -6.70 15.91 -20.70
C GLN A 416 -5.89 16.93 -19.91
N THR A 417 -6.05 16.98 -18.58
CA THR A 417 -5.35 17.93 -17.72
C THR A 417 -3.85 17.66 -17.71
N ALA A 418 -3.41 16.40 -17.49
CA ALA A 418 -2.00 16.06 -17.49
C ALA A 418 -1.34 16.35 -18.85
N ALA A 419 -2.03 16.00 -19.95
CA ALA A 419 -1.52 16.21 -21.30
C ALA A 419 -1.38 17.70 -21.64
N ALA A 420 -2.37 18.53 -21.28
CA ALA A 420 -2.32 19.98 -21.48
C ALA A 420 -1.20 20.63 -20.65
N ALA A 421 -1.08 20.28 -19.37
CA ALA A 421 -0.07 20.84 -18.47
C ALA A 421 1.37 20.50 -18.86
N SER A 422 1.59 19.32 -19.44
CA SER A 422 2.91 18.86 -19.89
C SER A 422 3.21 19.20 -21.36
N ASP A 423 2.24 19.72 -22.12
CA ASP A 423 2.34 19.89 -23.58
C ASP A 423 2.71 18.57 -24.30
N TYR A 424 2.05 17.48 -23.84
CA TYR A 424 2.40 16.09 -24.17
C TYR A 424 2.47 15.82 -25.67
N SER A 425 1.40 16.12 -26.41
CA SER A 425 1.28 15.78 -27.84
C SER A 425 2.35 16.46 -28.71
N ARG A 426 2.66 17.73 -28.42
CA ARG A 426 3.73 18.45 -29.15
C ARG A 426 5.11 17.87 -28.83
N LYS A 427 5.43 17.73 -27.53
CA LYS A 427 6.73 17.22 -27.08
C LYS A 427 6.96 15.78 -27.54
N ARG A 428 5.94 14.91 -27.48
CA ARG A 428 6.09 13.52 -27.95
C ARG A 428 6.49 13.45 -29.42
N LYS A 429 5.87 14.25 -30.30
CA LYS A 429 6.22 14.34 -31.72
C LYS A 429 7.62 14.90 -31.92
N GLU A 430 7.95 15.98 -31.21
CA GLU A 430 9.28 16.62 -31.29
C GLU A 430 10.39 15.64 -30.87
N TYR A 431 10.23 14.95 -29.72
CA TYR A 431 11.24 14.03 -29.20
C TYR A 431 11.38 12.77 -30.08
N ALA A 432 10.26 12.25 -30.61
CA ALA A 432 10.28 11.14 -31.55
C ALA A 432 11.05 11.49 -32.85
N ALA A 433 10.87 12.69 -33.38
CA ALA A 433 11.60 13.18 -34.56
C ALA A 433 13.12 13.34 -34.31
N LEU A 434 13.53 13.57 -33.06
CA LEU A 434 14.92 13.71 -32.66
C LEU A 434 15.55 12.39 -32.21
N ARG A 435 14.82 11.27 -32.19
CA ARG A 435 15.31 9.95 -31.76
C ARG A 435 16.55 9.51 -32.52
N ASP A 436 16.51 9.59 -33.85
CA ASP A 436 17.57 9.14 -34.76
C ASP A 436 18.61 10.24 -35.10
N ALA A 437 18.36 11.46 -34.63
CA ALA A 437 19.31 12.57 -34.81
C ALA A 437 20.63 12.28 -34.07
N PRO A 438 21.79 12.78 -34.54
CA PRO A 438 23.04 12.67 -33.79
C PRO A 438 22.96 13.29 -32.41
N GLY A 439 23.54 12.64 -31.39
CA GLY A 439 23.59 13.16 -30.02
C GLY A 439 23.57 12.06 -28.96
N ARG A 440 24.32 12.29 -27.89
CA ARG A 440 24.45 11.37 -26.76
C ARG A 440 23.18 11.36 -25.89
N TYR A 441 22.60 12.53 -25.64
CA TYR A 441 21.43 12.69 -24.78
C TYR A 441 20.15 12.76 -25.61
N LYS A 442 19.17 11.92 -25.27
CA LYS A 442 17.86 11.84 -25.91
C LYS A 442 16.76 12.21 -24.94
N LYS A 443 15.87 13.06 -25.33
CA LYS A 443 14.67 13.41 -24.56
C LYS A 443 13.50 12.50 -24.90
N GLY A 444 12.68 12.20 -23.91
CA GLY A 444 11.45 11.44 -24.08
C GLY A 444 10.36 11.92 -23.14
N ILE A 445 9.13 11.69 -23.56
CA ILE A 445 7.95 11.93 -22.75
C ILE A 445 7.00 10.72 -22.86
N GLY A 446 6.51 10.24 -21.72
CA GLY A 446 5.65 9.06 -21.66
C GLY A 446 4.48 9.26 -20.73
N LEU A 447 3.36 8.65 -21.07
CA LEU A 447 2.09 8.70 -20.37
C LEU A 447 1.75 7.31 -19.86
N ALA A 448 1.20 7.24 -18.64
CA ALA A 448 0.53 6.07 -18.11
C ALA A 448 -0.67 6.48 -17.25
N SER A 449 -1.63 5.58 -17.08
CA SER A 449 -2.79 5.76 -16.22
C SER A 449 -3.10 4.48 -15.45
N SER A 450 -3.82 4.61 -14.35
CA SER A 450 -4.35 3.47 -13.60
C SER A 450 -5.60 3.84 -12.80
N ILE A 451 -6.25 2.79 -12.28
CA ILE A 451 -7.38 2.85 -11.35
C ILE A 451 -7.01 2.17 -10.05
N HIS A 452 -7.57 2.64 -8.94
CA HIS A 452 -7.45 1.97 -7.65
C HIS A 452 -8.72 2.17 -6.80
N ASN A 453 -8.94 1.26 -5.86
CA ASN A 453 -9.98 1.41 -4.85
C ASN A 453 -9.76 2.71 -4.05
N ALA A 454 -10.82 3.42 -3.77
CA ALA A 454 -10.76 4.71 -3.08
C ALA A 454 -11.79 4.84 -1.96
N GLY A 455 -12.74 3.90 -1.87
CA GLY A 455 -13.83 3.83 -0.90
C GLY A 455 -13.86 2.54 -0.08
N GLY A 456 -12.70 1.93 0.17
CA GLY A 456 -12.58 0.62 0.79
C GLY A 456 -12.47 -0.51 -0.22
N ALA A 457 -12.25 -1.72 0.23
CA ALA A 457 -12.07 -2.90 -0.64
C ALA A 457 -12.70 -4.16 -0.04
N LYS A 458 -13.77 -4.09 0.62
CA LYS A 458 -14.56 -5.14 1.32
C LYS A 458 -14.02 -6.58 1.21
N ILE A 459 -12.75 -6.72 1.57
CA ILE A 459 -12.00 -7.99 1.59
C ILE A 459 -12.63 -8.94 2.61
N HIS A 460 -13.10 -8.38 3.74
CA HIS A 460 -13.88 -9.07 4.75
C HIS A 460 -15.37 -8.82 4.55
N LYS A 461 -16.23 -9.45 5.33
CA LYS A 461 -17.68 -9.24 5.26
C LYS A 461 -18.08 -7.80 5.61
N SER A 462 -17.27 -7.09 6.38
CA SER A 462 -17.41 -5.68 6.71
C SER A 462 -16.13 -4.92 6.38
N ASP A 463 -16.25 -3.66 5.96
CA ASP A 463 -15.13 -2.72 5.73
C ASP A 463 -15.37 -1.40 6.46
N GLY A 464 -16.20 -1.42 7.50
CA GLY A 464 -16.63 -0.25 8.25
C GLY A 464 -15.63 0.22 9.29
N ILE A 465 -16.10 1.15 10.14
CA ILE A 465 -15.39 1.69 11.28
C ILE A 465 -16.33 2.13 12.40
N GLY A 466 -15.95 1.84 13.64
CA GLY A 466 -16.59 2.43 14.82
C GLY A 466 -15.94 3.78 15.17
N THR A 467 -16.75 4.71 15.67
CA THR A 467 -16.30 6.00 16.20
C THR A 467 -17.10 6.37 17.45
N ILE A 468 -16.41 6.77 18.50
CA ILE A 468 -16.99 7.30 19.74
C ILE A 468 -16.52 8.75 19.86
N LEU A 469 -17.44 9.67 20.17
CA LEU A 469 -17.10 11.07 20.34
C LEU A 469 -17.73 11.57 21.64
N LYS A 470 -16.91 12.22 22.46
CA LYS A 470 -17.29 12.83 23.72
C LYS A 470 -16.94 14.31 23.69
N VAL A 471 -17.86 15.18 24.11
CA VAL A 471 -17.60 16.61 24.33
C VAL A 471 -17.81 16.89 25.82
N ASP A 472 -16.80 17.41 26.49
CA ASP A 472 -16.92 17.79 27.90
C ASP A 472 -17.48 19.21 28.08
N ASP A 473 -17.74 19.58 29.32
CA ASP A 473 -18.31 20.88 29.69
C ASP A 473 -17.35 22.08 29.56
N TYR A 474 -16.13 21.84 29.06
CA TYR A 474 -15.15 22.85 28.64
C TYR A 474 -14.98 22.92 27.11
N ALA A 475 -15.90 22.31 26.36
CA ALA A 475 -15.84 22.21 24.90
C ALA A 475 -14.56 21.51 24.39
N ARG A 476 -13.97 20.59 25.18
CA ARG A 476 -12.91 19.70 24.72
C ARG A 476 -13.53 18.46 24.13
N VAL A 477 -13.01 18.02 22.99
CA VAL A 477 -13.55 16.88 22.25
C VAL A 477 -12.56 15.73 22.31
N THR A 478 -13.02 14.56 22.75
CA THR A 478 -12.27 13.31 22.63
C THR A 478 -12.91 12.47 21.54
N VAL A 479 -12.16 12.14 20.50
CA VAL A 479 -12.56 11.20 19.44
C VAL A 479 -11.83 9.90 19.68
N ILE A 480 -12.57 8.80 19.80
CA ILE A 480 -12.04 7.44 19.88
C ILE A 480 -12.41 6.75 18.58
N SER A 481 -11.41 6.39 17.76
CA SER A 481 -11.60 5.84 16.42
C SER A 481 -10.83 4.54 16.26
N GLY A 482 -11.34 3.62 15.43
CA GLY A 482 -10.61 2.43 15.05
C GLY A 482 -9.46 2.68 14.05
N ALA A 483 -9.41 3.84 13.41
CA ALA A 483 -8.43 4.17 12.38
C ALA A 483 -7.01 4.33 12.94
N SER A 484 -6.04 3.63 12.35
CA SER A 484 -4.63 3.66 12.76
C SER A 484 -3.85 4.76 12.03
N GLU A 485 -2.97 5.48 12.74
CA GLU A 485 -1.97 6.40 12.16
C GLU A 485 -0.65 5.65 11.91
N ILE A 486 -0.21 5.57 10.65
CA ILE A 486 1.04 4.91 10.25
C ILE A 486 2.00 5.86 9.53
N GLY A 487 1.72 7.18 9.60
CA GLY A 487 2.43 8.27 8.93
C GLY A 487 1.66 8.90 7.77
N GLN A 488 0.50 8.34 7.38
CA GLN A 488 -0.32 8.83 6.26
C GLN A 488 -1.11 10.10 6.59
N GLY A 489 -1.32 10.42 7.89
CA GLY A 489 -1.96 11.66 8.33
C GLY A 489 -3.45 11.55 8.59
N ILE A 490 -3.96 10.35 8.94
CA ILE A 490 -5.39 10.17 9.28
C ILE A 490 -5.77 10.94 10.55
N ASP A 491 -4.85 11.12 11.49
CA ASP A 491 -5.10 11.91 12.69
C ASP A 491 -5.46 13.36 12.35
N ALA A 492 -4.77 13.94 11.36
CA ALA A 492 -5.10 15.27 10.88
C ALA A 492 -6.47 15.34 10.18
N VAL A 493 -6.84 14.29 9.42
CA VAL A 493 -8.14 14.21 8.75
C VAL A 493 -9.29 14.14 9.77
N ILE A 494 -9.18 13.23 10.77
CA ILE A 494 -10.18 13.07 11.84
C ILE A 494 -10.34 14.39 12.63
N THR A 495 -9.21 15.01 12.99
CA THR A 495 -9.21 16.26 13.74
C THR A 495 -9.85 17.39 12.93
N LEU A 496 -9.51 17.53 11.64
CA LEU A 496 -10.10 18.53 10.74
C LEU A 496 -11.63 18.36 10.59
N ILE A 497 -12.09 17.13 10.32
CA ILE A 497 -13.52 16.84 10.17
C ILE A 497 -14.28 17.12 11.47
N THR A 498 -13.70 16.76 12.62
CA THR A 498 -14.30 17.05 13.93
C THR A 498 -14.41 18.54 14.19
N ALA A 499 -13.32 19.31 13.92
CA ALA A 499 -13.30 20.75 14.08
C ALA A 499 -14.30 21.45 13.15
N GLU A 500 -14.39 21.04 11.89
CA GLU A 500 -15.34 21.59 10.91
C GLU A 500 -16.80 21.40 11.33
N GLU A 501 -17.16 20.18 11.75
CA GLU A 501 -18.55 19.87 12.11
C GLU A 501 -18.97 20.48 13.45
N LEU A 502 -18.05 20.59 14.43
CA LEU A 502 -18.36 21.09 15.77
C LEU A 502 -17.99 22.56 15.99
N GLY A 503 -17.32 23.20 15.03
CA GLY A 503 -16.89 24.59 15.14
C GLY A 503 -15.93 24.86 16.31
N VAL A 504 -15.10 23.87 16.71
CA VAL A 504 -14.11 24.00 17.78
C VAL A 504 -12.69 24.15 17.24
N PRO A 505 -11.77 24.78 17.97
CA PRO A 505 -10.36 24.84 17.59
C PRO A 505 -9.74 23.43 17.51
N LEU A 506 -8.76 23.23 16.61
CA LEU A 506 -8.05 21.95 16.42
C LEU A 506 -7.37 21.47 17.71
N GLU A 507 -6.81 22.39 18.49
CA GLU A 507 -6.15 22.12 19.77
C GLU A 507 -7.10 21.68 20.90
N HIS A 508 -8.41 21.79 20.70
CA HIS A 508 -9.42 21.30 21.62
C HIS A 508 -9.77 19.82 21.39
N ILE A 509 -9.18 19.19 20.37
CA ILE A 509 -9.50 17.80 19.98
C ILE A 509 -8.37 16.87 20.39
N THR A 510 -8.72 15.83 21.13
CA THR A 510 -7.84 14.71 21.48
C THR A 510 -8.31 13.46 20.75
N LEU A 511 -7.39 12.77 20.06
CA LEU A 511 -7.68 11.53 19.36
C LEU A 511 -7.07 10.34 20.10
N VAL A 512 -7.84 9.26 20.22
CA VAL A 512 -7.42 7.95 20.75
C VAL A 512 -7.78 6.89 19.70
N ASN A 513 -6.77 6.23 19.12
CA ASN A 513 -7.01 5.32 17.98
C ASN A 513 -6.04 4.11 17.89
N ASN A 514 -5.24 3.87 18.90
CA ASN A 514 -4.12 2.93 18.84
C ASN A 514 -4.13 1.83 19.90
N ASP A 515 -5.26 1.58 20.55
CA ASP A 515 -5.40 0.60 21.62
C ASP A 515 -6.66 -0.27 21.40
N SER A 516 -6.48 -1.55 21.16
CA SER A 516 -7.58 -2.48 20.83
C SER A 516 -8.59 -2.74 21.96
N ASP A 517 -8.26 -2.36 23.19
CA ASP A 517 -9.20 -2.44 24.32
C ASP A 517 -10.08 -1.19 24.43
N ILE A 518 -9.66 -0.07 23.82
CA ILE A 518 -10.34 1.22 23.90
C ILE A 518 -11.00 1.58 22.56
N ALA A 519 -10.24 1.47 21.48
CA ALA A 519 -10.70 1.83 20.14
C ALA A 519 -11.73 0.80 19.63
N PRO A 520 -12.80 1.27 18.97
CA PRO A 520 -13.77 0.37 18.36
C PRO A 520 -13.19 -0.31 17.11
N TRP A 521 -13.95 -1.28 16.58
CA TRP A 521 -13.53 -2.07 15.43
C TRP A 521 -13.21 -1.23 14.20
N ASP A 522 -12.11 -1.58 13.52
CA ASP A 522 -11.74 -1.16 12.17
C ASP A 522 -10.94 -2.30 11.51
N VAL A 523 -11.06 -2.45 10.21
CA VAL A 523 -10.37 -3.51 9.47
C VAL A 523 -8.89 -3.23 9.26
N GLY A 524 -8.45 -1.97 9.35
CA GLY A 524 -7.05 -1.57 9.20
C GLY A 524 -6.76 -0.59 8.06
N VAL A 525 -5.49 -0.21 7.95
CA VAL A 525 -5.00 0.76 6.95
C VAL A 525 -4.48 0.01 5.72
N HIS A 526 -5.29 -0.09 4.69
CA HIS A 526 -4.99 -0.71 3.40
C HIS A 526 -5.88 -0.13 2.30
N ALA A 527 -5.68 -0.51 1.03
CA ALA A 527 -6.54 -0.22 -0.13
C ALA A 527 -6.99 1.25 -0.22
N SER A 528 -6.16 2.18 0.22
CA SER A 528 -6.40 3.64 0.24
C SER A 528 -7.72 4.06 0.93
N ARG A 529 -8.28 3.22 1.83
CA ARG A 529 -9.63 3.37 2.39
C ARG A 529 -9.75 4.43 3.49
N THR A 530 -8.66 4.73 4.21
CA THR A 530 -8.77 5.31 5.56
C THR A 530 -9.44 6.69 5.58
N THR A 531 -9.08 7.61 4.67
CA THR A 531 -9.74 8.93 4.57
C THR A 531 -11.23 8.80 4.29
N PHE A 532 -11.62 7.88 3.39
CA PHE A 532 -13.02 7.67 3.04
C PHE A 532 -13.82 7.08 4.21
N ILE A 533 -13.34 6.00 4.81
CA ILE A 533 -14.05 5.25 5.84
C ILE A 533 -14.03 6.01 7.18
N ALA A 534 -12.86 6.37 7.68
CA ALA A 534 -12.73 7.07 8.97
C ALA A 534 -13.27 8.50 8.89
N GLY A 535 -13.13 9.16 7.74
CA GLY A 535 -13.73 10.47 7.51
C GLY A 535 -15.26 10.44 7.61
N ASN A 536 -15.91 9.44 6.99
CA ASN A 536 -17.37 9.26 7.11
C ASN A 536 -17.80 8.89 8.53
N GLY A 537 -17.12 7.96 9.21
CA GLY A 537 -17.41 7.58 10.59
C GLY A 537 -17.31 8.79 11.53
N THR A 538 -16.23 9.56 11.41
CA THR A 538 -16.01 10.78 12.20
C THR A 538 -17.07 11.84 11.92
N ARG A 539 -17.37 12.11 10.62
CA ARG A 539 -18.37 13.11 10.23
C ARG A 539 -19.75 12.77 10.76
N ARG A 540 -20.14 11.51 10.70
CA ARG A 540 -21.45 11.04 11.22
C ARG A 540 -21.52 11.18 12.74
N ALA A 541 -20.49 10.76 13.47
CA ALA A 541 -20.41 10.93 14.92
C ALA A 541 -20.44 12.40 15.33
N ALA A 542 -19.65 13.26 14.67
CA ALA A 542 -19.63 14.69 14.94
C ALA A 542 -20.99 15.37 14.67
N ARG A 543 -21.70 14.96 13.61
CA ARG A 543 -23.06 15.46 13.32
C ARG A 543 -24.09 15.02 14.37
N LYS A 544 -23.99 13.79 14.88
CA LYS A 544 -24.83 13.35 16.00
C LYS A 544 -24.56 14.20 17.26
N ALA A 545 -23.30 14.44 17.59
CA ALA A 545 -22.93 15.29 18.71
C ALA A 545 -23.43 16.75 18.52
N LYS A 546 -23.25 17.31 17.31
CA LYS A 546 -23.78 18.62 16.95
C LYS A 546 -25.30 18.69 17.15
N ALA A 547 -26.03 17.70 16.66
CA ALA A 547 -27.48 17.64 16.80
C ALA A 547 -27.90 17.61 18.27
N GLN A 548 -27.21 16.84 19.12
CA GLN A 548 -27.45 16.77 20.55
C GLN A 548 -27.19 18.12 21.24
N ILE A 549 -26.09 18.80 20.88
CA ILE A 549 -25.75 20.14 21.41
C ILE A 549 -26.80 21.18 21.02
N LEU A 550 -27.26 21.18 19.75
CA LEU A 550 -28.26 22.12 19.26
C LEU A 550 -29.64 21.88 19.88
N ALA A 551 -30.02 20.62 20.12
CA ALA A 551 -31.24 20.28 20.86
C ALA A 551 -31.17 20.76 22.32
N GLY A 552 -30.01 20.65 22.98
CA GLY A 552 -29.78 21.23 24.30
C GLY A 552 -29.89 22.75 24.29
N ALA A 553 -29.38 23.40 23.24
CA ALA A 553 -29.50 24.85 23.04
C ALA A 553 -31.00 25.27 22.89
N GLU A 554 -31.77 24.55 22.07
CA GLU A 554 -33.22 24.77 21.91
C GLU A 554 -33.95 24.68 23.26
N LYS A 555 -33.68 23.61 24.02
CA LYS A 555 -34.27 23.39 25.33
C LYS A 555 -33.98 24.51 26.34
N LEU A 556 -32.74 25.01 26.36
CA LEU A 556 -32.26 25.99 27.31
C LEU A 556 -32.50 27.45 26.91
N LEU A 557 -32.49 27.74 25.60
CA LEU A 557 -32.52 29.12 25.09
C LEU A 557 -33.84 29.48 24.39
N GLY A 558 -34.67 28.46 24.04
CA GLY A 558 -35.94 28.69 23.36
C GLY A 558 -35.79 29.03 21.86
N GLU A 559 -34.61 28.95 21.27
CA GLU A 559 -34.40 29.13 19.83
C GLU A 559 -34.40 27.77 19.10
N PRO A 560 -35.13 27.61 17.99
CA PRO A 560 -35.21 26.32 17.30
C PRO A 560 -33.83 25.80 16.87
N ALA A 561 -33.50 24.54 17.11
CA ALA A 561 -32.24 23.92 16.72
C ALA A 561 -31.92 24.06 15.20
N ALA A 562 -32.98 24.08 14.37
CA ALA A 562 -32.85 24.28 12.92
C ALA A 562 -32.30 25.64 12.51
N ASP A 563 -32.48 26.67 13.37
CA ASP A 563 -31.99 28.03 13.14
C ASP A 563 -30.59 28.27 13.71
N LEU A 564 -30.00 27.26 14.34
CA LEU A 564 -28.73 27.33 15.04
C LEU A 564 -27.64 26.48 14.35
N THR A 565 -26.39 26.89 14.51
CA THR A 565 -25.23 26.08 14.15
C THR A 565 -24.08 26.34 15.12
N LEU A 566 -23.01 25.51 15.04
CA LEU A 566 -21.79 25.68 15.81
C LEU A 566 -20.72 26.37 14.93
N ARG A 567 -20.08 27.40 15.47
CA ARG A 567 -18.99 28.13 14.80
C ARG A 567 -18.08 28.80 15.83
N GLU A 568 -16.75 28.67 15.64
CA GLU A 568 -15.72 29.36 16.43
C GLU A 568 -15.93 29.27 17.95
N GLY A 569 -16.29 28.08 18.44
CA GLY A 569 -16.51 27.80 19.86
C GLY A 569 -17.80 28.42 20.43
N ALA A 570 -18.80 28.69 19.57
CA ALA A 570 -20.08 29.25 19.96
C ALA A 570 -21.26 28.63 19.20
N VAL A 571 -22.45 28.72 19.79
CA VAL A 571 -23.73 28.54 19.10
C VAL A 571 -24.08 29.86 18.44
N VAL A 572 -24.29 29.82 17.12
CA VAL A 572 -24.64 31.01 16.34
C VAL A 572 -25.93 30.81 15.58
N ARG A 573 -26.68 31.88 15.35
CA ARG A 573 -27.86 31.84 14.50
C ARG A 573 -27.47 31.78 13.02
N VAL A 574 -28.08 30.87 12.27
CA VAL A 574 -27.74 30.66 10.83
C VAL A 574 -28.04 31.91 10.01
N GLN A 575 -29.18 32.59 10.27
CA GLN A 575 -29.69 33.69 9.46
C GLN A 575 -28.75 34.93 9.41
N ASP A 576 -28.20 35.31 10.57
CA ASP A 576 -27.43 36.57 10.72
C ASP A 576 -26.00 36.34 11.25
N GLY A 577 -25.64 35.08 11.59
CA GLY A 577 -24.35 34.73 12.16
C GLY A 577 -24.13 35.26 13.59
N LYS A 578 -25.19 35.72 14.25
CA LYS A 578 -25.12 36.26 15.63
C LYS A 578 -24.77 35.16 16.61
N GLU A 579 -23.74 35.41 17.41
CA GLU A 579 -23.42 34.58 18.58
C GLU A 579 -24.56 34.62 19.61
N ILE A 580 -25.08 33.44 19.96
CA ILE A 580 -26.14 33.30 20.95
C ILE A 580 -25.53 32.99 22.32
N ILE A 581 -24.62 32.00 22.35
CA ILE A 581 -23.94 31.58 23.58
C ILE A 581 -22.61 30.91 23.24
N LYS A 582 -21.60 31.07 24.09
CA LYS A 582 -20.37 30.29 24.01
C LYS A 582 -20.65 28.80 24.23
N LEU A 583 -20.04 27.95 23.44
CA LEU A 583 -20.24 26.48 23.49
C LEU A 583 -19.95 25.92 24.89
N GLU A 584 -18.82 26.31 25.50
CA GLU A 584 -18.46 25.91 26.86
C GLU A 584 -19.58 26.30 27.88
N ARG A 585 -20.14 27.49 27.78
CA ARG A 585 -21.20 27.92 28.68
C ARG A 585 -22.48 27.12 28.50
N LEU A 586 -22.85 26.82 27.25
CA LEU A 586 -24.01 25.97 26.96
C LEU A 586 -23.81 24.55 27.53
N LEU A 587 -22.67 23.90 27.27
CA LEU A 587 -22.37 22.55 27.73
C LEU A 587 -22.39 22.45 29.26
N ARG A 588 -21.87 23.46 29.96
CA ARG A 588 -21.98 23.54 31.42
C ARG A 588 -23.43 23.69 31.90
N GLN A 589 -24.25 24.47 31.20
CA GLN A 589 -25.67 24.58 31.53
C GLN A 589 -26.41 23.25 31.28
N MET A 590 -26.10 22.56 30.21
CA MET A 590 -26.67 21.20 29.93
C MET A 590 -26.26 20.20 31.01
N HIS A 591 -25.02 20.27 31.50
CA HIS A 591 -24.52 19.35 32.53
C HIS A 591 -25.10 19.66 33.92
N PHE A 592 -25.18 20.95 34.32
CA PHE A 592 -25.54 21.35 35.69
C PHE A 592 -27.06 21.71 35.88
N GLN A 593 -27.91 21.23 34.99
CA GLN A 593 -29.37 21.37 35.13
C GLN A 593 -29.97 20.23 35.97
N ALA A 594 -31.29 20.31 36.28
CA ALA A 594 -31.98 19.29 37.08
C ALA A 594 -31.93 17.87 36.45
N GLU A 595 -31.93 17.80 35.11
CA GLU A 595 -31.72 16.57 34.35
C GLU A 595 -30.42 16.74 33.55
N PRO A 596 -29.26 16.30 34.09
CA PRO A 596 -27.98 16.49 33.45
C PRO A 596 -27.88 15.80 32.07
N GLU A 597 -27.35 16.49 31.08
CA GLU A 597 -27.10 15.97 29.74
C GLU A 597 -25.57 16.04 29.42
N LEU A 598 -25.04 14.89 29.05
CA LEU A 598 -23.65 14.76 28.59
C LEU A 598 -23.62 14.45 27.10
N VAL A 599 -22.71 15.08 26.36
CA VAL A 599 -22.56 14.83 24.93
C VAL A 599 -21.60 13.66 24.72
N MET A 600 -22.17 12.47 24.53
CA MET A 600 -21.45 11.23 24.22
C MET A 600 -22.22 10.49 23.15
N VAL A 601 -21.56 10.27 22.00
CA VAL A 601 -22.18 9.61 20.85
C VAL A 601 -21.31 8.48 20.34
N THR A 602 -21.98 7.46 19.78
CA THR A 602 -21.33 6.37 19.07
C THR A 602 -21.92 6.28 17.67
N ASP A 603 -21.08 5.92 16.70
CA ASP A 603 -21.51 5.62 15.33
C ASP A 603 -20.71 4.48 14.76
N TYR A 604 -21.31 3.75 13.82
CA TYR A 604 -20.65 2.76 13.02
C TYR A 604 -20.95 3.05 11.54
N TYR A 605 -19.90 3.33 10.76
CA TYR A 605 -20.04 3.54 9.33
C TYR A 605 -19.64 2.28 8.57
N GLU A 606 -20.49 1.82 7.67
CA GLU A 606 -20.22 0.75 6.72
C GLU A 606 -20.39 1.30 5.30
N PRO A 607 -19.39 1.12 4.39
CA PRO A 607 -19.51 1.59 3.02
C PRO A 607 -20.54 0.77 2.23
N LYS A 608 -21.17 1.42 1.26
CA LYS A 608 -22.10 0.78 0.31
C LYS A 608 -21.30 0.07 -0.79
N SER A 609 -20.79 -1.12 -0.49
CA SER A 609 -20.06 -1.98 -1.40
C SER A 609 -20.45 -3.43 -1.20
N GLU A 610 -20.17 -4.28 -2.17
CA GLU A 610 -20.47 -5.71 -2.10
C GLU A 610 -19.24 -6.49 -1.62
N PRO A 611 -19.40 -7.55 -0.80
CA PRO A 611 -18.31 -8.45 -0.51
C PRO A 611 -17.84 -9.17 -1.78
N GLU A 612 -16.59 -9.63 -1.77
CA GLU A 612 -16.05 -10.43 -2.87
C GLU A 612 -16.92 -11.69 -3.11
N GLY A 613 -17.42 -11.83 -4.31
CA GLY A 613 -18.22 -12.99 -4.72
C GLY A 613 -17.35 -14.20 -5.09
N ALA A 614 -17.96 -15.39 -5.18
CA ALA A 614 -17.26 -16.64 -5.55
C ALA A 614 -16.55 -16.58 -6.91
N ALA A 615 -17.00 -15.72 -7.83
CA ALA A 615 -16.38 -15.51 -9.14
C ALA A 615 -15.38 -14.35 -9.17
N HIS A 616 -14.96 -13.83 -8.01
CA HIS A 616 -14.13 -12.64 -7.88
C HIS A 616 -14.65 -11.40 -8.64
N SER A 617 -15.98 -11.30 -8.76
CA SER A 617 -16.70 -10.29 -9.55
C SER A 617 -17.80 -9.65 -8.70
N SER A 618 -17.60 -8.39 -8.31
CA SER A 618 -18.54 -7.62 -7.47
C SER A 618 -18.19 -6.14 -7.50
N ASP A 619 -19.13 -5.28 -7.09
CA ASP A 619 -18.86 -3.86 -6.80
C ASP A 619 -18.28 -3.71 -5.38
N HIS A 620 -17.03 -4.18 -5.21
CA HIS A 620 -16.38 -4.36 -3.92
C HIS A 620 -15.87 -3.08 -3.26
N SER A 621 -15.90 -1.94 -3.96
CA SER A 621 -15.48 -0.63 -3.43
C SER A 621 -16.56 0.43 -3.64
N ALA A 622 -16.80 1.26 -2.62
CA ALA A 622 -17.78 2.34 -2.71
C ALA A 622 -17.33 3.48 -3.63
N ALA A 623 -16.04 3.58 -3.92
CA ALA A 623 -15.48 4.57 -4.84
C ALA A 623 -14.19 4.04 -5.50
N TYR A 624 -13.92 4.54 -6.70
CA TYR A 624 -12.67 4.30 -7.44
C TYR A 624 -12.03 5.64 -7.78
N ALA A 625 -10.70 5.72 -7.68
CA ALA A 625 -9.92 6.88 -8.09
C ALA A 625 -9.05 6.54 -9.30
N HIS A 626 -8.73 7.56 -10.09
CA HIS A 626 -7.90 7.47 -11.28
C HIS A 626 -6.70 8.39 -11.17
N ALA A 627 -5.58 7.99 -11.76
CA ALA A 627 -4.42 8.85 -11.91
C ALA A 627 -3.80 8.71 -13.29
N VAL A 628 -3.25 9.82 -13.75
CA VAL A 628 -2.44 9.91 -14.97
C VAL A 628 -1.13 10.57 -14.63
N HIS A 629 -0.03 9.89 -14.93
CA HIS A 629 1.31 10.46 -14.81
C HIS A 629 1.94 10.62 -16.17
N ILE A 630 2.57 11.76 -16.38
CA ILE A 630 3.39 12.03 -17.55
C ILE A 630 4.82 12.29 -17.04
N ALA A 631 5.76 11.47 -17.50
CA ALA A 631 7.17 11.59 -17.20
C ALA A 631 7.93 12.20 -18.38
N GLU A 632 8.67 13.26 -18.12
CA GLU A 632 9.68 13.83 -19.04
C GLU A 632 11.05 13.36 -18.59
N ILE A 633 11.84 12.80 -19.50
CA ILE A 633 13.14 12.21 -19.18
C ILE A 633 14.22 12.65 -20.18
N THR A 634 15.46 12.55 -19.72
CA THR A 634 16.66 12.61 -20.56
C THR A 634 17.42 11.29 -20.40
N VAL A 635 17.74 10.63 -21.51
CA VAL A 635 18.50 9.36 -21.55
C VAL A 635 19.89 9.62 -22.08
N ASP A 636 20.91 9.22 -21.33
CA ASP A 636 22.28 9.12 -21.82
C ASP A 636 22.45 7.80 -22.59
N THR A 637 22.49 7.85 -23.91
CA THR A 637 22.55 6.66 -24.77
C THR A 637 23.88 5.91 -24.73
N LEU A 638 24.88 6.46 -24.06
CA LEU A 638 26.20 5.82 -23.87
C LEU A 638 26.21 5.00 -22.58
N THR A 639 25.73 5.56 -21.49
CA THR A 639 25.73 4.91 -20.17
C THR A 639 24.41 4.18 -19.86
N GLY A 640 23.32 4.53 -20.55
CA GLY A 640 21.98 4.04 -20.28
C GLY A 640 21.30 4.75 -19.09
N GLU A 641 21.91 5.78 -18.52
CA GLU A 641 21.35 6.53 -17.40
C GLU A 641 20.06 7.27 -17.82
N ILE A 642 19.02 7.13 -17.03
CA ILE A 642 17.76 7.85 -17.18
C ILE A 642 17.66 8.91 -16.09
N LYS A 643 17.63 10.16 -16.49
CA LYS A 643 17.27 11.28 -15.60
C LYS A 643 15.82 11.64 -15.83
N VAL A 644 15.02 11.63 -14.76
CA VAL A 644 13.65 12.16 -14.79
C VAL A 644 13.73 13.68 -14.62
N ASP A 645 13.35 14.42 -15.65
CA ASP A 645 13.45 15.87 -15.67
C ASP A 645 12.25 16.54 -15.01
N LYS A 646 11.04 15.93 -15.16
CA LYS A 646 9.78 16.42 -14.60
C LYS A 646 8.74 15.30 -14.57
N VAL A 647 7.86 15.34 -13.57
CA VAL A 647 6.65 14.52 -13.50
C VAL A 647 5.43 15.44 -13.41
N THR A 648 4.47 15.26 -14.32
CA THR A 648 3.15 15.89 -14.26
C THR A 648 2.14 14.84 -13.80
N VAL A 649 1.45 15.12 -12.70
CA VAL A 649 0.44 14.25 -12.08
C VAL A 649 -0.92 14.88 -12.20
N ALA A 650 -1.89 14.19 -12.79
CA ALA A 650 -3.30 14.49 -12.63
C ALA A 650 -3.96 13.34 -11.89
N GLN A 651 -4.53 13.61 -10.73
CA GLN A 651 -5.10 12.59 -9.87
C GLN A 651 -6.48 12.98 -9.35
N ASP A 652 -7.44 12.07 -9.54
CA ASP A 652 -8.78 12.14 -8.99
C ASP A 652 -8.71 11.92 -7.48
N VAL A 653 -9.11 12.93 -6.72
CA VAL A 653 -9.08 12.96 -5.26
C VAL A 653 -10.47 13.09 -4.64
N GLY A 654 -11.53 13.13 -5.49
CA GLY A 654 -12.87 13.48 -5.07
C GLY A 654 -12.89 14.93 -4.58
N ARG A 655 -12.65 15.15 -3.29
CA ARG A 655 -12.45 16.49 -2.69
C ARG A 655 -11.28 16.47 -1.72
N VAL A 656 -10.47 17.51 -1.73
CA VAL A 656 -9.34 17.66 -0.83
C VAL A 656 -9.82 17.91 0.60
N ILE A 657 -9.41 17.08 1.57
CA ILE A 657 -9.64 17.33 3.01
C ILE A 657 -8.49 18.12 3.61
N ASN A 658 -7.25 17.60 3.53
CA ASN A 658 -6.03 18.29 3.97
C ASN A 658 -5.03 18.31 2.81
N ARG A 659 -4.85 19.47 2.20
CA ARG A 659 -4.00 19.62 1.01
C ARG A 659 -2.54 19.26 1.27
N MET A 660 -1.98 19.65 2.41
CA MET A 660 -0.58 19.34 2.75
C MET A 660 -0.35 17.84 2.90
N GLY A 661 -1.25 17.13 3.58
CA GLY A 661 -1.17 15.67 3.74
C GLY A 661 -1.31 14.95 2.41
N LEU A 662 -2.23 15.40 1.55
CA LEU A 662 -2.48 14.85 0.23
C LEU A 662 -1.25 14.96 -0.68
N GLU A 663 -0.69 16.16 -0.81
CA GLU A 663 0.52 16.40 -1.61
C GLU A 663 1.70 15.53 -1.13
N GLY A 664 1.91 15.44 0.19
CA GLY A 664 2.94 14.56 0.76
C GLY A 664 2.71 13.06 0.49
N GLN A 665 1.43 12.61 0.35
CA GLN A 665 1.14 11.24 -0.07
C GLN A 665 1.46 11.01 -1.55
N ILE A 666 1.24 11.99 -2.42
CA ILE A 666 1.57 11.91 -3.84
C ILE A 666 3.10 11.85 -4.00
N GLU A 667 3.84 12.78 -3.41
CA GLU A 667 5.31 12.82 -3.48
C GLU A 667 5.95 11.54 -2.93
N GLY A 668 5.50 11.08 -1.75
CA GLY A 668 6.01 9.84 -1.15
C GLY A 668 5.69 8.59 -1.98
N GLY A 669 4.53 8.56 -2.66
CA GLY A 669 4.18 7.47 -3.59
C GLY A 669 5.04 7.50 -4.86
N LEU A 670 5.31 8.69 -5.39
CA LEU A 670 6.22 8.88 -6.54
C LEU A 670 7.63 8.41 -6.21
N ALA A 671 8.17 8.73 -5.02
CA ALA A 671 9.51 8.29 -4.62
C ALA A 671 9.65 6.76 -4.66
N ILE A 672 8.64 6.03 -4.10
CA ILE A 672 8.61 4.55 -4.16
C ILE A 672 8.53 4.06 -5.62
N GLY A 673 7.68 4.67 -6.45
CA GLY A 673 7.50 4.27 -7.84
C GLY A 673 8.72 4.58 -8.73
N LEU A 674 9.44 5.68 -8.46
CA LEU A 674 10.71 6.04 -9.12
C LEU A 674 11.79 5.03 -8.76
N GLY A 675 11.93 4.68 -7.48
CA GLY A 675 12.86 3.66 -7.02
C GLY A 675 12.60 2.31 -7.69
N TYR A 676 11.32 1.87 -7.71
CA TYR A 676 10.89 0.65 -8.41
C TYR A 676 11.24 0.66 -9.91
N ALA A 677 11.10 1.82 -10.56
CA ALA A 677 11.39 1.96 -11.98
C ALA A 677 12.87 1.92 -12.32
N LEU A 678 13.76 2.49 -11.47
CA LEU A 678 15.11 2.88 -11.86
C LEU A 678 16.22 2.21 -11.05
N SER A 679 16.05 1.96 -9.74
CA SER A 679 17.19 1.67 -8.87
C SER A 679 16.97 0.58 -7.82
N GLU A 680 15.76 0.40 -7.32
CA GLU A 680 15.47 -0.59 -6.27
C GLU A 680 15.38 -1.99 -6.86
N ASP A 681 16.21 -2.91 -6.37
CA ASP A 681 16.27 -4.30 -6.81
C ASP A 681 16.77 -5.19 -5.68
N MET A 682 15.93 -6.12 -5.21
CA MET A 682 16.35 -7.17 -4.29
C MET A 682 17.06 -8.27 -5.09
N ARG A 683 18.38 -8.32 -5.02
CA ARG A 683 19.18 -9.32 -5.73
C ARG A 683 19.16 -10.63 -4.96
N ILE A 684 18.29 -11.55 -5.38
CA ILE A 684 18.13 -12.86 -4.79
C ILE A 684 18.80 -13.90 -5.70
N GLU A 685 19.77 -14.63 -5.15
CA GLU A 685 20.51 -15.67 -5.85
C GLU A 685 20.38 -16.99 -5.10
N GLN A 686 19.72 -17.97 -5.69
CA GLN A 686 19.45 -19.26 -5.07
C GLN A 686 18.86 -19.14 -3.64
N GLY A 687 17.85 -18.27 -3.48
CA GLY A 687 17.19 -18.00 -2.21
C GLY A 687 17.95 -17.11 -1.23
N HIS A 688 19.13 -16.62 -1.58
CA HIS A 688 19.95 -15.73 -0.75
C HIS A 688 19.85 -14.28 -1.20
N LEU A 689 19.45 -13.37 -0.30
CA LEU A 689 19.49 -11.94 -0.55
C LEU A 689 20.93 -11.41 -0.45
N ARG A 690 21.45 -10.80 -1.54
CA ARG A 690 22.83 -10.35 -1.67
C ARG A 690 23.08 -8.90 -1.23
N ASN A 691 22.04 -8.08 -1.18
CA ASN A 691 22.13 -6.63 -0.92
C ASN A 691 21.22 -6.16 0.22
N ALA A 692 21.33 -6.79 1.40
CA ALA A 692 20.52 -6.52 2.58
C ALA A 692 20.94 -5.25 3.36
N CYS A 693 21.27 -4.15 2.68
CA CYS A 693 21.62 -2.88 3.31
C CYS A 693 21.40 -1.69 2.36
N PHE A 694 21.20 -0.49 2.91
CA PHE A 694 20.97 0.74 2.12
C PHE A 694 22.18 1.18 1.27
N ARG A 695 23.39 0.68 1.55
CA ARG A 695 24.54 0.93 0.68
C ARG A 695 24.37 0.29 -0.69
N ASP A 696 23.79 -0.91 -0.73
CA ASP A 696 23.71 -1.75 -1.93
C ASP A 696 22.29 -1.82 -2.51
N TYR A 697 21.26 -1.54 -1.71
CA TYR A 697 19.87 -1.34 -2.13
C TYR A 697 19.59 0.16 -2.22
N LYS A 698 19.41 0.67 -3.44
CA LYS A 698 19.41 2.11 -3.74
C LYS A 698 18.01 2.70 -3.71
N LEU A 699 17.69 3.42 -2.63
CA LEU A 699 16.49 4.27 -2.57
C LEU A 699 16.73 5.59 -3.32
N ILE A 700 15.66 6.15 -3.87
CA ILE A 700 15.67 7.53 -4.38
C ILE A 700 15.87 8.49 -3.19
N THR A 701 16.84 9.37 -3.32
CA THR A 701 17.13 10.41 -2.32
C THR A 701 16.46 11.73 -2.67
N ALA A 702 16.36 12.66 -1.69
CA ALA A 702 15.71 13.95 -1.92
C ALA A 702 16.30 14.76 -3.09
N PRO A 703 17.63 14.81 -3.34
CA PRO A 703 18.21 15.47 -4.53
C PRO A 703 17.85 14.81 -5.87
N GLU A 704 17.48 13.52 -5.86
CA GLU A 704 17.14 12.76 -7.08
C GLU A 704 15.64 12.88 -7.42
N MET A 705 14.82 13.41 -6.50
CA MET A 705 13.41 13.65 -6.77
C MET A 705 13.24 14.72 -7.85
N PRO A 706 12.53 14.41 -8.95
CA PRO A 706 12.29 15.39 -10.00
C PRO A 706 11.30 16.46 -9.52
N PRO A 707 11.24 17.63 -10.17
CA PRO A 707 10.13 18.56 -10.03
C PRO A 707 8.80 17.87 -10.34
N VAL A 708 7.81 18.04 -9.44
CA VAL A 708 6.47 17.45 -9.58
C VAL A 708 5.44 18.56 -9.72
N GLU A 709 4.68 18.51 -10.81
CA GLU A 709 3.51 19.38 -11.02
C GLU A 709 2.25 18.58 -10.78
N MET A 710 1.44 18.99 -9.78
CA MET A 710 0.25 18.27 -9.33
C MET A 710 -1.03 18.97 -9.71
N HIS A 711 -1.92 18.26 -10.38
CA HIS A 711 -3.29 18.68 -10.72
C HIS A 711 -4.25 17.75 -9.96
N LEU A 712 -4.89 18.29 -8.93
CA LEU A 712 -5.86 17.57 -8.11
C LEU A 712 -7.24 17.72 -8.73
N ILE A 713 -7.80 16.63 -9.24
CA ILE A 713 -9.13 16.60 -9.87
C ILE A 713 -10.17 16.31 -8.79
N GLU A 714 -11.03 17.26 -8.52
CA GLU A 714 -12.11 17.13 -7.55
C GLU A 714 -13.39 16.65 -8.24
N SER A 715 -13.57 15.33 -8.30
CA SER A 715 -14.73 14.68 -8.95
C SER A 715 -16.00 14.65 -8.09
N ASP A 716 -15.93 15.16 -6.85
CA ASP A 716 -17.03 15.27 -5.90
C ASP A 716 -17.79 13.94 -5.64
N CYS A 717 -17.10 12.98 -5.02
CA CYS A 717 -17.64 11.65 -4.72
C CYS A 717 -18.78 11.72 -3.69
N ALA A 718 -20.01 11.45 -4.13
CA ALA A 718 -21.21 11.59 -3.29
C ALA A 718 -21.18 10.74 -2.01
N GLU A 719 -20.55 9.57 -2.04
CA GLU A 719 -20.44 8.66 -0.88
C GLU A 719 -19.23 9.01 0.02
N GLY A 720 -18.31 9.87 -0.41
CA GLY A 720 -17.13 10.27 0.35
C GLY A 720 -17.41 11.35 1.40
N PRO A 721 -16.60 11.45 2.46
CA PRO A 721 -16.73 12.54 3.42
C PRO A 721 -16.41 13.87 2.72
N TYR A 722 -17.39 14.77 2.65
CA TYR A 722 -17.34 16.01 1.87
C TYR A 722 -17.02 15.81 0.37
N GLY A 723 -17.19 14.61 -0.17
CA GLY A 723 -16.87 14.27 -1.55
C GLY A 723 -15.46 13.68 -1.75
N ALA A 724 -14.70 13.40 -0.69
CA ALA A 724 -13.32 12.92 -0.77
C ALA A 724 -13.22 11.45 -1.19
N LYS A 725 -12.13 11.10 -1.88
CA LYS A 725 -11.68 9.74 -2.20
C LYS A 725 -10.36 9.42 -1.50
N GLY A 726 -10.09 8.13 -1.28
CA GLY A 726 -8.76 7.65 -0.90
C GLY A 726 -7.82 7.65 -2.10
N ILE A 727 -6.53 7.99 -1.89
CA ILE A 727 -5.62 8.21 -3.02
C ILE A 727 -4.22 7.61 -2.86
N SER A 728 -3.90 7.05 -1.70
CA SER A 728 -2.51 6.87 -1.27
C SER A 728 -1.68 5.95 -2.18
N GLU A 729 -2.26 4.99 -2.89
CA GLU A 729 -1.52 3.96 -3.63
C GLU A 729 -1.27 4.34 -5.10
N LEU A 730 -2.16 5.09 -5.74
CA LEU A 730 -2.06 5.46 -7.16
C LEU A 730 -0.71 6.09 -7.55
N PRO A 731 -0.11 7.00 -6.76
CA PRO A 731 1.15 7.61 -7.15
C PRO A 731 2.31 6.63 -7.32
N THR A 732 2.30 5.52 -6.57
CA THR A 732 3.29 4.44 -6.69
C THR A 732 3.04 3.58 -7.93
N ILE A 733 1.78 3.43 -8.36
CA ILE A 733 1.37 2.51 -9.42
C ILE A 733 1.76 3.04 -10.81
N VAL A 734 1.59 4.33 -11.06
CA VAL A 734 1.51 4.88 -12.42
C VAL A 734 2.85 5.38 -12.96
N ILE A 735 3.79 5.79 -12.09
CA ILE A 735 5.02 6.48 -12.55
C ILE A 735 6.01 5.57 -13.29
N ALA A 736 6.17 4.33 -12.87
CA ALA A 736 7.13 3.41 -13.50
C ALA A 736 6.81 3.14 -14.97
N PRO A 737 5.59 2.77 -15.38
CA PRO A 737 5.26 2.60 -16.78
C PRO A 737 5.26 3.92 -17.58
N ALA A 738 5.01 5.07 -16.97
CA ALA A 738 5.15 6.37 -17.64
C ALA A 738 6.62 6.61 -18.06
N ILE A 739 7.58 6.27 -17.19
CA ILE A 739 9.02 6.36 -17.52
C ILE A 739 9.39 5.34 -18.62
N ALA A 740 8.84 4.11 -18.58
CA ALA A 740 9.09 3.11 -19.61
C ALA A 740 8.60 3.59 -21.00
N ASN A 741 7.43 4.19 -21.07
CA ASN A 741 6.89 4.77 -22.30
C ASN A 741 7.69 6.01 -22.75
N ALA A 742 8.22 6.81 -21.79
CA ALA A 742 9.13 7.91 -22.11
C ALA A 742 10.48 7.41 -22.67
N LEU A 743 11.02 6.32 -22.12
CA LEU A 743 12.24 5.66 -22.66
C LEU A 743 12.03 5.22 -24.10
N THR A 744 10.87 4.61 -24.40
CA THR A 744 10.53 4.21 -25.76
C THR A 744 10.43 5.42 -26.70
N ASN A 745 9.80 6.51 -26.27
CA ASN A 745 9.73 7.74 -27.05
C ASN A 745 11.12 8.33 -27.32
N ALA A 746 12.03 8.30 -26.35
CA ALA A 746 13.40 8.82 -26.47
C ALA A 746 14.31 7.97 -27.36
N THR A 747 14.20 6.65 -27.29
CA THR A 747 15.22 5.73 -27.84
C THR A 747 14.66 4.65 -28.77
N GLY A 748 13.36 4.40 -28.76
CA GLY A 748 12.71 3.26 -29.44
C GLY A 748 12.87 1.93 -28.68
N VAL A 749 13.58 1.90 -27.56
CA VAL A 749 13.80 0.68 -26.76
C VAL A 749 12.67 0.46 -25.76
N ARG A 750 12.23 -0.80 -25.59
CA ARG A 750 11.30 -1.21 -24.55
C ARG A 750 11.97 -2.15 -23.56
N ILE A 751 11.72 -1.92 -22.27
CA ILE A 751 12.18 -2.76 -21.16
C ILE A 751 10.97 -3.39 -20.48
N PHE A 752 10.88 -4.73 -20.50
CA PHE A 752 9.78 -5.48 -19.89
C PHE A 752 10.09 -5.98 -18.46
N THR A 753 11.37 -5.91 -18.07
CA THR A 753 11.87 -6.35 -16.77
C THR A 753 12.48 -5.19 -16.00
N PRO A 754 11.73 -4.54 -15.08
CA PRO A 754 12.27 -3.48 -14.23
C PRO A 754 13.30 -4.04 -13.22
N PRO A 755 14.09 -3.18 -12.54
CA PRO A 755 14.25 -1.76 -12.79
C PRO A 755 15.00 -1.51 -14.10
N MET A 756 14.79 -0.33 -14.69
CA MET A 756 15.48 0.15 -15.90
C MET A 756 16.85 0.70 -15.52
N THR A 757 17.73 -0.18 -15.02
CA THR A 757 19.09 0.23 -14.64
C THR A 757 19.89 0.72 -15.84
N PRO A 758 20.89 1.59 -15.64
CA PRO A 758 21.75 2.08 -16.72
C PRO A 758 22.31 0.95 -17.59
N GLU A 759 22.76 -0.14 -16.97
CA GLU A 759 23.29 -1.30 -17.69
C GLU A 759 22.24 -1.95 -18.61
N LYS A 760 21.00 -2.20 -18.11
CA LYS A 760 19.93 -2.79 -18.91
C LYS A 760 19.56 -1.91 -20.10
N VAL A 761 19.45 -0.60 -19.86
CA VAL A 761 19.09 0.39 -20.90
C VAL A 761 20.20 0.49 -21.95
N ALA A 762 21.47 0.64 -21.53
CA ALA A 762 22.59 0.69 -22.46
C ALA A 762 22.70 -0.57 -23.32
N ARG A 763 22.55 -1.75 -22.70
CA ARG A 763 22.56 -3.04 -23.41
C ARG A 763 21.44 -3.13 -24.45
N ALA A 764 20.24 -2.73 -24.11
CA ALA A 764 19.07 -2.73 -25.01
C ALA A 764 19.26 -1.75 -26.19
N ILE A 765 19.84 -0.55 -25.96
CA ILE A 765 20.16 0.41 -27.02
C ILE A 765 21.22 -0.16 -27.97
N VAL A 766 22.26 -0.80 -27.45
CA VAL A 766 23.30 -1.45 -28.25
C VAL A 766 22.74 -2.56 -29.12
N GLU A 767 21.90 -3.40 -28.54
CA GLU A 767 21.26 -4.53 -29.25
C GLU A 767 20.34 -4.02 -30.38
N GLN A 768 19.53 -3.00 -30.13
CA GLN A 768 18.67 -2.37 -31.13
C GLN A 768 19.50 -1.82 -32.32
N ARG A 769 20.64 -1.15 -32.03
CA ARG A 769 21.55 -0.63 -33.07
C ARG A 769 22.16 -1.74 -33.90
N ARG A 770 22.55 -2.85 -33.29
CA ARG A 770 23.07 -4.04 -33.97
C ARG A 770 22.06 -4.65 -34.93
N GLN A 771 20.83 -4.81 -34.45
CA GLN A 771 19.72 -5.35 -35.28
C GLN A 771 19.40 -4.43 -36.46
N ALA A 772 19.41 -3.12 -36.29
CA ALA A 772 19.23 -2.15 -37.37
C ALA A 772 20.38 -2.15 -38.40
N SER A 773 21.60 -2.50 -38.00
CA SER A 773 22.80 -2.53 -38.88
C SER A 773 22.95 -3.86 -39.64
N ALA A 774 22.36 -4.93 -39.17
CA ALA A 774 22.51 -6.27 -39.76
C ALA A 774 21.94 -6.39 -41.20
N PRO A 775 20.79 -5.79 -41.58
CA PRO A 775 20.31 -5.80 -42.97
C PRO A 775 21.20 -5.03 -43.92
N GLN A 776 21.84 -3.92 -43.48
CA GLN A 776 22.73 -3.10 -44.30
C GLN A 776 24.06 -3.83 -44.57
N ALA A 777 24.59 -4.59 -43.63
CA ALA A 777 25.77 -5.41 -43.81
C ALA A 777 25.56 -6.59 -44.78
N ALA A 778 24.39 -7.22 -44.71
CA ALA A 778 23.98 -8.28 -45.63
C ALA A 778 23.83 -7.78 -47.08
N ALA A 779 23.16 -6.61 -47.25
CA ALA A 779 23.00 -5.98 -48.57
C ALA A 779 24.35 -5.50 -49.19
N GLN A 780 25.33 -5.06 -48.35
CA GLN A 780 26.66 -4.68 -48.80
C GLN A 780 27.52 -5.89 -49.21
N LEU A 781 27.32 -7.05 -48.56
CA LEU A 781 27.96 -8.30 -48.92
C LEU A 781 27.41 -8.89 -50.24
N GLU A 782 26.12 -8.79 -50.48
CA GLU A 782 25.48 -9.20 -51.73
C GLU A 782 25.85 -8.25 -52.91
N GLY A 783 25.98 -6.94 -52.65
CA GLY A 783 26.42 -5.97 -53.67
C GLY A 783 27.90 -6.02 -53.98
N ALA A 784 28.73 -6.63 -53.12
CA ALA A 784 30.19 -6.80 -53.36
C ALA A 784 30.50 -8.14 -54.08
N THR A 785 29.53 -9.03 -54.24
CA THR A 785 29.63 -10.31 -54.95
C THR A 785 28.94 -10.31 -56.31
N ALA A 786 28.31 -9.20 -56.70
CA ALA A 786 27.78 -8.91 -58.05
C ALA A 786 28.71 -7.98 -58.82
#